data_a8ccb853aed566a5cb93ba504f203cca
#
_entry.id   a8ccb853aed566a5cb93ba504f203cca
#
_cell.length_a   1.000
_cell.length_b   1.000
_cell.length_c   1.000
_cell.angle_alpha   90.00
_cell.angle_beta   90.00
_cell.angle_gamma   90.00
#
_symmetry.space_group_name_H-M   'P 1'
#
loop_
_entity.id
_entity.type
_entity.pdbx_description
1 polymer ?
#
loop_
_entity_poly.entity_id
_entity_poly.type
_entity_poly.pdbx_seq_one_letter_code
_entity_poly.pdbx_strand_id
1 'polypeptide(L)'
;MTTASPAAGTASGAGTGGRGRAAGRPKRERFAVLWRRLPFTTAVVLAILVAGVASRTLWQAAEHQPSFAYYAYGLPSLEHGRWWTLATGPFFAPRPLFYLPMAGTFALLTGFAEWQLGTRRTILVTVGGQLAAAAAAIQFLVLCRHSGWTWAAHIATTLDVGFSGGTLAAIAVASATLRAPWRLRLRAGLCVYAGVAIVYVGTLADLVHFFALVLALPLGHRLAGTARLTEPVRPSVREWRLLACAGLLLLTVAEVVMWLVPGDGPFGPSDAVSLSAREILIMGVLVVPMLNGLRRGSRVAWRWAVGLCVFAVSQVLLVSGVLAVAKLVRTEYDSHGLSLFFVDNLLWTVELVLLIAASGAFRVPSRRRRRKLLRGGPDGSLARLLLGRNGGSTISWMTTWPQNAYFVASDGASYLAYQRHAGVAIALGDPVAPCGSAAHALTEFREMCENSGLVPCVFSATAATAGVTRELGWQHVQVAEDTLVDLENLEFRGKAWQDVRSALNKARKDGIEFRLVRLAEQPPAIREQVRALSEEWVGDKGLPEMGFTLGGVAEAMDPATRVGLAIDATGTVCGFTSWLPVHTGSGTVGGWTLDVMRRRPDGFRPVMEFLIASACLALRDEGARFVSLSGAPLVRSRDTAPARAVDRVLDAVGALMEPYYGFRSLHAFKAKFQPRREPLYLAYRDEADLPRIGLALGRAYLQGAGLKDFAKLALRRQRVVGGGVVVVRSAAGTPR
;
A
#
# COMPACT_ATOMS: atom_id res chain seq x y z
N MET A 1 50.79 22.78 -29.39
CA MET A 1 50.83 24.03 -28.64
C MET A 1 50.21 23.73 -27.29
N THR A 2 51.04 23.33 -26.33
CA THR A 2 51.57 24.17 -25.23
C THR A 2 50.44 24.77 -24.40
N THR A 3 50.31 24.57 -23.13
CA THR A 3 51.09 24.34 -21.87
C THR A 3 50.07 24.54 -20.74
N ALA A 4 50.08 24.16 -19.57
CA ALA A 4 50.98 23.57 -18.58
C ALA A 4 50.18 23.38 -17.27
N SER A 5 50.54 22.39 -16.51
CA SER A 5 50.21 22.22 -15.06
C SER A 5 51.11 23.13 -14.22
N PRO A 6 50.74 23.45 -12.97
CA PRO A 6 51.57 23.00 -11.85
C PRO A 6 50.74 22.51 -10.63
N ALA A 7 51.02 21.40 -10.05
CA ALA A 7 51.98 21.04 -8.97
C ALA A 7 51.60 21.48 -7.55
N ALA A 8 51.26 20.46 -6.76
CA ALA A 8 51.68 20.11 -5.40
C ALA A 8 51.56 21.12 -4.22
N GLY A 9 50.88 20.65 -3.20
CA GLY A 9 50.93 21.19 -1.84
C GLY A 9 50.45 20.13 -0.83
N THR A 10 51.41 19.44 -0.22
CA THR A 10 51.24 18.52 0.90
C THR A 10 50.87 19.26 2.18
N ALA A 11 49.87 18.80 2.91
CA ALA A 11 49.74 19.02 4.35
C ALA A 11 49.04 17.83 5.02
N SER A 12 49.82 17.14 5.82
CA SER A 12 49.48 16.16 6.84
C SER A 12 48.58 16.78 7.92
N GLY A 13 47.53 16.07 8.31
CA GLY A 13 46.67 16.44 9.44
C GLY A 13 45.90 15.24 9.93
N ALA A 14 46.44 14.52 10.91
CA ALA A 14 45.76 13.47 11.64
C ALA A 14 44.57 14.03 12.40
N GLY A 15 43.37 13.49 12.19
CA GLY A 15 42.11 13.83 12.86
C GLY A 15 41.34 12.57 13.17
N THR A 16 41.36 12.20 14.42
CA THR A 16 40.73 11.11 15.16
C THR A 16 39.27 10.87 14.77
N GLY A 17 38.93 9.60 14.52
CA GLY A 17 37.61 9.12 14.20
C GLY A 17 36.55 9.35 15.30
N GLY A 18 35.56 10.14 14.97
CA GLY A 18 34.31 10.23 15.71
C GLY A 18 33.28 9.28 15.11
N ARG A 19 33.04 8.13 15.71
CA ARG A 19 31.86 7.29 15.43
C ARG A 19 30.61 8.03 15.89
N GLY A 20 29.97 8.74 14.97
CA GLY A 20 28.65 9.37 15.18
C GLY A 20 27.56 8.32 15.40
N ARG A 21 27.17 8.14 16.67
CA ARG A 21 25.93 7.46 17.08
C ARG A 21 24.77 8.18 16.42
N ALA A 22 23.96 7.46 15.63
CA ALA A 22 22.63 7.92 15.21
C ALA A 22 21.68 7.93 16.42
N ALA A 23 21.84 8.94 17.28
CA ALA A 23 20.88 9.26 18.34
C ALA A 23 19.59 9.75 17.69
N GLY A 24 18.45 9.17 18.07
CA GLY A 24 17.14 9.61 17.63
C GLY A 24 16.98 11.11 17.88
N ARG A 25 16.73 11.89 16.80
CA ARG A 25 16.54 13.34 16.88
C ARG A 25 15.49 13.67 17.93
N PRO A 26 15.74 14.56 18.88
CA PRO A 26 14.78 14.94 19.90
C PRO A 26 13.50 15.50 19.27
N LYS A 27 12.36 15.32 19.93
CA LYS A 27 11.03 15.76 19.41
C LYS A 27 11.05 17.23 18.94
N ARG A 28 11.82 18.09 19.58
CA ARG A 28 12.03 19.50 19.19
C ARG A 28 12.61 19.68 17.78
N GLU A 29 13.54 18.83 17.35
CA GLU A 29 14.09 18.92 15.98
C GLU A 29 13.08 18.46 14.92
N ARG A 30 12.20 17.52 15.23
CA ARG A 30 11.13 17.10 14.30
C ARG A 30 10.12 18.22 14.08
N PHE A 31 9.76 18.95 15.12
CA PHE A 31 8.89 20.14 15.02
C PHE A 31 9.57 21.26 14.22
N ALA A 32 10.84 21.53 14.45
CA ALA A 32 11.57 22.55 13.70
C ALA A 32 11.70 22.23 12.20
N VAL A 33 11.83 20.94 11.85
CA VAL A 33 11.84 20.47 10.45
C VAL A 33 10.46 20.62 9.80
N LEU A 34 9.39 20.32 10.53
CA LEU A 34 8.02 20.47 10.03
C LEU A 34 7.67 21.94 9.79
N TRP A 35 8.01 22.81 10.76
CA TRP A 35 7.85 24.27 10.67
C TRP A 35 8.55 24.86 9.44
N ARG A 36 9.80 24.44 9.18
CA ARG A 36 10.56 24.91 8.01
C ARG A 36 9.97 24.43 6.68
N ARG A 37 9.19 23.34 6.67
CA ARG A 37 8.61 22.77 5.44
C ARG A 37 7.17 23.21 5.17
N LEU A 38 6.43 23.66 6.19
CA LEU A 38 5.03 24.05 6.13
C LEU A 38 4.79 25.38 6.85
N PRO A 39 5.51 26.46 6.47
CA PRO A 39 5.47 27.73 7.19
C PRO A 39 4.10 28.40 7.15
N PHE A 40 3.39 28.35 6.01
CA PHE A 40 2.05 28.93 5.87
C PHE A 40 1.02 28.19 6.72
N THR A 41 0.96 26.87 6.60
CA THR A 41 0.01 26.05 7.36
C THR A 41 0.18 26.25 8.86
N THR A 42 1.42 26.27 9.35
CA THR A 42 1.69 26.46 10.78
C THR A 42 1.38 27.87 11.25
N ALA A 43 1.66 28.90 10.43
CA ALA A 43 1.32 30.28 10.75
C ALA A 43 -0.20 30.50 10.85
N VAL A 44 -0.98 29.96 9.92
CA VAL A 44 -2.45 30.07 9.93
C VAL A 44 -3.07 29.29 11.09
N VAL A 45 -2.62 28.08 11.39
CA VAL A 45 -3.10 27.31 12.55
C VAL A 45 -2.83 28.09 13.85
N LEU A 46 -1.64 28.71 13.99
CA LEU A 46 -1.33 29.53 15.14
C LEU A 46 -2.23 30.77 15.20
N ALA A 47 -2.45 31.43 14.06
CA ALA A 47 -3.34 32.61 13.99
C ALA A 47 -4.79 32.25 14.39
N ILE A 48 -5.32 31.10 13.96
CA ILE A 48 -6.64 30.61 14.37
C ILE A 48 -6.70 30.41 15.89
N LEU A 49 -5.68 29.81 16.50
CA LEU A 49 -5.65 29.59 17.95
C LEU A 49 -5.51 30.92 18.70
N VAL A 50 -4.64 31.83 18.23
CA VAL A 50 -4.46 33.17 18.84
C VAL A 50 -5.73 34.00 18.72
N ALA A 51 -6.40 34.00 17.56
CA ALA A 51 -7.67 34.69 17.37
C ALA A 51 -8.75 34.12 18.31
N GLY A 52 -8.84 32.80 18.45
CA GLY A 52 -9.77 32.14 19.36
C GLY A 52 -9.52 32.45 20.84
N VAL A 53 -8.26 32.61 21.26
CA VAL A 53 -7.89 33.02 22.62
C VAL A 53 -8.24 34.50 22.84
N ALA A 54 -7.82 35.39 21.93
CA ALA A 54 -7.99 36.81 22.03
C ALA A 54 -9.47 37.25 22.07
N SER A 55 -10.32 36.56 21.27
CA SER A 55 -11.76 36.81 21.21
C SER A 55 -12.56 36.00 22.25
N ARG A 56 -11.91 35.13 23.03
CA ARG A 56 -12.55 34.20 23.98
C ARG A 56 -13.48 33.16 23.32
N THR A 57 -13.46 33.03 22.01
CA THR A 57 -14.29 32.09 21.26
C THR A 57 -13.85 30.62 21.41
N LEU A 58 -12.68 30.35 22.01
CA LEU A 58 -12.28 29.02 22.48
C LEU A 58 -13.05 28.52 23.70
N TRP A 59 -13.70 29.40 24.46
CA TRP A 59 -14.46 29.07 25.67
C TRP A 59 -15.95 29.40 25.55
N GLN A 60 -16.31 30.42 24.73
CA GLN A 60 -17.67 30.85 24.49
C GLN A 60 -18.04 30.70 23.04
N ALA A 61 -19.25 30.27 22.74
CA ALA A 61 -19.73 30.17 21.37
C ALA A 61 -19.69 31.55 20.69
N ALA A 62 -19.03 31.62 19.54
CA ALA A 62 -18.87 32.88 18.81
C ALA A 62 -20.21 33.46 18.36
N GLU A 63 -21.13 32.60 17.96
CA GLU A 63 -22.49 32.92 17.49
C GLU A 63 -23.34 33.63 18.55
N HIS A 64 -23.02 33.50 19.86
CA HIS A 64 -23.74 34.17 20.96
C HIS A 64 -23.08 35.48 21.40
N GLN A 65 -21.95 35.86 20.80
CA GLN A 65 -21.25 37.10 21.15
C GLN A 65 -21.78 38.25 20.32
N PRO A 66 -21.99 39.46 20.94
CA PRO A 66 -22.40 40.64 20.19
C PRO A 66 -21.41 41.04 19.09
N SER A 67 -20.14 40.67 19.24
CA SER A 67 -19.07 40.93 18.27
C SER A 67 -19.12 40.03 17.05
N PHE A 68 -19.95 38.97 17.02
CA PHE A 68 -19.99 37.97 15.93
C PHE A 68 -20.17 38.65 14.56
N ALA A 69 -21.11 39.59 14.42
CA ALA A 69 -21.39 40.29 13.18
C ALA A 69 -20.23 41.17 12.67
N TYR A 70 -19.21 41.49 13.51
CA TYR A 70 -18.06 42.30 13.11
C TYR A 70 -16.93 41.47 12.47
N TYR A 71 -16.89 40.14 12.66
CA TYR A 71 -15.87 39.30 12.07
C TYR A 71 -16.43 38.17 11.22
N ALA A 72 -17.70 37.79 11.36
CA ALA A 72 -18.35 36.77 10.54
C ALA A 72 -18.76 37.35 9.18
N TYR A 73 -18.51 36.57 8.11
CA TYR A 73 -18.87 36.94 6.75
C TYR A 73 -20.24 36.42 6.34
N GLY A 74 -20.87 37.12 5.43
CA GLY A 74 -22.18 36.81 4.87
C GLY A 74 -22.75 38.02 4.16
N LEU A 75 -23.91 37.86 3.48
CA LEU A 75 -24.56 38.98 2.81
C LEU A 75 -24.88 40.14 3.76
N PRO A 76 -25.42 39.89 4.98
CA PRO A 76 -25.72 40.99 5.92
C PRO A 76 -24.49 41.82 6.30
N SER A 77 -23.33 41.18 6.47
CA SER A 77 -22.09 41.90 6.79
C SER A 77 -21.67 42.84 5.66
N LEU A 78 -21.79 42.42 4.42
CA LEU A 78 -21.42 43.23 3.25
C LEU A 78 -22.42 44.36 3.02
N GLU A 79 -23.72 44.18 3.23
CA GLU A 79 -24.76 45.19 3.16
C GLU A 79 -24.55 46.33 4.18
N HIS A 80 -23.96 45.98 5.35
CA HIS A 80 -23.52 46.99 6.36
C HIS A 80 -22.11 47.55 6.11
N GLY A 81 -21.52 47.31 4.93
CA GLY A 81 -20.20 47.82 4.56
C GLY A 81 -19.02 47.13 5.24
N ARG A 82 -19.21 45.98 5.92
CA ARG A 82 -18.17 45.27 6.69
C ARG A 82 -17.41 44.26 5.81
N TRP A 83 -16.83 44.74 4.72
CA TRP A 83 -16.11 43.91 3.74
C TRP A 83 -14.89 43.18 4.32
N TRP A 84 -14.26 43.69 5.41
CA TRP A 84 -13.13 43.06 6.10
C TRP A 84 -13.49 41.69 6.69
N THR A 85 -14.78 41.40 6.92
CA THR A 85 -15.24 40.11 7.46
C THR A 85 -14.88 38.93 6.57
N LEU A 86 -14.73 39.14 5.26
CA LEU A 86 -14.21 38.10 4.34
C LEU A 86 -12.76 37.70 4.68
N ALA A 87 -11.98 38.59 5.26
CA ALA A 87 -10.59 38.33 5.67
C ALA A 87 -10.49 37.88 7.14
N THR A 88 -11.35 38.35 8.03
CA THR A 88 -11.31 38.02 9.46
C THR A 88 -12.06 36.73 9.79
N GLY A 89 -13.23 36.52 9.22
CA GLY A 89 -14.10 35.37 9.47
C GLY A 89 -13.42 34.00 9.34
N PRO A 90 -12.51 33.78 8.37
CA PRO A 90 -11.77 32.53 8.24
C PRO A 90 -11.01 32.07 9.49
N PHE A 91 -10.62 32.98 10.40
CA PHE A 91 -9.83 32.63 11.58
C PHE A 91 -10.66 32.20 12.79
N PHE A 92 -11.98 32.25 12.71
CA PHE A 92 -12.88 31.96 13.81
C PHE A 92 -13.65 30.64 13.55
N ALA A 93 -14.11 30.03 14.63
CA ALA A 93 -15.03 28.90 14.59
C ALA A 93 -16.35 29.27 15.31
N PRO A 94 -17.52 28.74 14.89
CA PRO A 94 -18.82 29.12 15.48
C PRO A 94 -18.93 28.73 16.97
N ARG A 95 -18.34 27.57 17.34
CA ARG A 95 -18.35 27.05 18.72
C ARG A 95 -16.96 26.56 19.13
N PRO A 96 -16.64 26.49 20.44
CA PRO A 96 -15.33 26.09 20.95
C PRO A 96 -14.84 24.74 20.43
N LEU A 97 -15.73 23.74 20.42
CA LEU A 97 -15.38 22.39 19.99
C LEU A 97 -14.97 22.32 18.50
N PHE A 98 -15.47 23.24 17.66
CA PHE A 98 -15.15 23.27 16.23
C PHE A 98 -13.74 23.78 15.91
N TYR A 99 -13.04 24.40 16.86
CA TYR A 99 -11.63 24.77 16.68
C TYR A 99 -10.73 23.56 16.44
N LEU A 100 -11.02 22.44 17.11
CA LEU A 100 -10.23 21.21 16.95
C LEU A 100 -10.34 20.61 15.54
N PRO A 101 -11.54 20.31 14.99
CA PRO A 101 -11.65 19.82 13.61
C PRO A 101 -11.22 20.88 12.58
N MET A 102 -11.48 22.17 12.78
CA MET A 102 -11.07 23.23 11.87
C MET A 102 -9.54 23.32 11.76
N ALA A 103 -8.83 23.46 12.87
CA ALA A 103 -7.37 23.50 12.87
C ALA A 103 -6.75 22.18 12.40
N GLY A 104 -7.34 21.05 12.78
CA GLY A 104 -6.88 19.73 12.37
C GLY A 104 -7.03 19.47 10.87
N THR A 105 -8.19 19.76 10.29
CA THR A 105 -8.43 19.62 8.85
C THR A 105 -7.60 20.61 8.04
N PHE A 106 -7.47 21.86 8.51
CA PHE A 106 -6.58 22.85 7.89
C PHE A 106 -5.13 22.36 7.90
N ALA A 107 -4.62 21.93 9.04
CA ALA A 107 -3.24 21.40 9.16
C ALA A 107 -2.99 20.20 8.26
N LEU A 108 -3.96 19.29 8.14
CA LEU A 108 -3.83 18.08 7.34
C LEU A 108 -3.94 18.36 5.83
N LEU A 109 -5.01 19.02 5.42
CA LEU A 109 -5.34 19.18 4.00
C LEU A 109 -4.54 20.31 3.36
N THR A 110 -4.46 21.47 4.01
CA THR A 110 -3.64 22.60 3.52
C THR A 110 -2.15 22.30 3.66
N GLY A 111 -1.73 21.59 4.74
CA GLY A 111 -0.36 21.10 4.87
C GLY A 111 0.04 20.12 3.79
N PHE A 112 -0.84 19.22 3.40
CA PHE A 112 -0.63 18.36 2.23
C PHE A 112 -0.52 19.18 0.93
N ALA A 113 -1.38 20.18 0.74
CA ALA A 113 -1.33 21.06 -0.41
C ALA A 113 -0.01 21.86 -0.44
N GLU A 114 0.44 22.39 0.70
CA GLU A 114 1.71 23.13 0.82
C GLU A 114 2.92 22.23 0.51
N TRP A 115 2.87 20.97 0.96
CA TRP A 115 3.89 19.99 0.61
C TRP A 115 4.00 19.73 -0.90
N GLN A 116 2.85 19.68 -1.62
CA GLN A 116 2.78 19.38 -3.04
C GLN A 116 3.01 20.58 -3.96
N LEU A 117 2.47 21.74 -3.59
CA LEU A 117 2.45 22.94 -4.43
C LEU A 117 3.56 23.94 -4.08
N GLY A 118 4.10 23.84 -2.87
CA GLY A 118 4.97 24.84 -2.26
C GLY A 118 4.19 26.03 -1.67
N THR A 119 4.84 26.74 -0.73
CA THR A 119 4.20 27.75 0.13
C THR A 119 3.51 28.86 -0.66
N ARG A 120 4.17 29.48 -1.66
CA ARG A 120 3.61 30.61 -2.42
C ARG A 120 2.30 30.28 -3.14
N ARG A 121 2.26 29.13 -3.82
CA ARG A 121 1.04 28.68 -4.53
C ARG A 121 -0.06 28.32 -3.55
N THR A 122 0.28 27.69 -2.43
CA THR A 122 -0.70 27.34 -1.41
C THR A 122 -1.34 28.57 -0.79
N ILE A 123 -0.58 29.61 -0.47
CA ILE A 123 -1.13 30.89 0.00
C ILE A 123 -2.14 31.44 -1.01
N LEU A 124 -1.72 31.56 -2.27
CA LEU A 124 -2.56 32.11 -3.34
C LEU A 124 -3.87 31.33 -3.51
N VAL A 125 -3.78 29.99 -3.53
CA VAL A 125 -4.94 29.13 -3.73
C VAL A 125 -5.84 29.08 -2.51
N THR A 126 -5.28 29.06 -1.29
CA THR A 126 -6.06 29.00 -0.05
C THR A 126 -6.77 30.31 0.21
N VAL A 127 -6.05 31.42 0.18
CA VAL A 127 -6.64 32.76 0.44
C VAL A 127 -7.51 33.20 -0.73
N GLY A 128 -7.01 33.11 -1.95
CA GLY A 128 -7.78 33.46 -3.14
C GLY A 128 -9.00 32.57 -3.34
N GLY A 129 -8.86 31.25 -3.06
CA GLY A 129 -9.98 30.31 -3.11
C GLY A 129 -11.05 30.58 -2.06
N GLN A 130 -10.68 30.94 -0.82
CA GLN A 130 -11.63 31.35 0.22
C GLN A 130 -12.42 32.59 -0.21
N LEU A 131 -11.71 33.63 -0.64
CA LEU A 131 -12.34 34.89 -1.06
C LEU A 131 -13.23 34.72 -2.27
N ALA A 132 -12.76 33.99 -3.29
CA ALA A 132 -13.54 33.74 -4.51
C ALA A 132 -14.77 32.88 -4.23
N ALA A 133 -14.66 31.85 -3.40
CA ALA A 133 -15.79 30.99 -3.04
C ALA A 133 -16.85 31.73 -2.21
N ALA A 134 -16.43 32.50 -1.21
CA ALA A 134 -17.32 33.32 -0.40
C ALA A 134 -18.00 34.41 -1.25
N ALA A 135 -17.27 35.09 -2.13
CA ALA A 135 -17.84 36.08 -3.05
C ALA A 135 -18.84 35.45 -4.02
N ALA A 136 -18.54 34.29 -4.58
CA ALA A 136 -19.44 33.55 -5.46
C ALA A 136 -20.72 33.11 -4.74
N ALA A 137 -20.59 32.62 -3.50
CA ALA A 137 -21.73 32.23 -2.67
C ALA A 137 -22.64 33.44 -2.36
N ILE A 138 -22.05 34.56 -1.95
CA ILE A 138 -22.79 35.81 -1.67
C ILE A 138 -23.45 36.35 -2.94
N GLN A 139 -22.73 36.36 -4.08
CA GLN A 139 -23.29 36.81 -5.35
C GLN A 139 -24.47 35.92 -5.78
N PHE A 140 -24.37 34.60 -5.60
CA PHE A 140 -25.47 33.68 -5.84
C PHE A 140 -26.69 34.00 -4.97
N LEU A 141 -26.49 34.27 -3.67
CA LEU A 141 -27.57 34.66 -2.76
C LEU A 141 -28.21 35.98 -3.13
N VAL A 142 -27.44 37.00 -3.57
CA VAL A 142 -27.96 38.27 -4.07
C VAL A 142 -28.91 38.05 -5.25
N LEU A 143 -28.57 37.14 -6.15
CA LEU A 143 -29.40 36.81 -7.32
C LEU A 143 -30.68 36.02 -6.96
N CYS A 144 -30.57 35.11 -5.97
CA CYS A 144 -31.64 34.15 -5.68
C CYS A 144 -32.56 34.58 -4.52
N ARG A 145 -32.18 35.49 -3.64
CA ARG A 145 -32.96 35.86 -2.44
C ARG A 145 -34.37 36.40 -2.72
N HIS A 146 -34.59 36.96 -3.92
CA HIS A 146 -35.90 37.50 -4.35
C HIS A 146 -36.64 36.58 -5.35
N SER A 147 -36.12 35.40 -5.62
CA SER A 147 -36.74 34.47 -6.58
C SER A 147 -37.95 33.69 -6.05
N GLY A 148 -38.37 33.92 -4.80
CA GLY A 148 -39.34 33.09 -4.10
C GLY A 148 -38.78 31.79 -3.51
N TRP A 149 -37.49 31.55 -3.65
CA TRP A 149 -36.81 30.38 -3.08
C TRP A 149 -36.54 30.60 -1.60
N THR A 150 -37.34 30.01 -0.73
CA THR A 150 -37.33 30.23 0.72
C THR A 150 -35.97 29.91 1.36
N TRP A 151 -35.33 28.83 0.92
CA TRP A 151 -33.96 28.48 1.37
C TRP A 151 -32.96 29.59 1.07
N ALA A 152 -32.90 30.09 -0.16
CA ALA A 152 -31.96 31.14 -0.53
C ALA A 152 -32.23 32.46 0.25
N ALA A 153 -33.49 32.80 0.48
CA ALA A 153 -33.88 33.93 1.28
C ALA A 153 -33.42 33.79 2.75
N HIS A 154 -33.55 32.59 3.33
CA HIS A 154 -33.12 32.28 4.68
C HIS A 154 -31.58 32.35 4.80
N ILE A 155 -30.85 31.64 3.91
CA ILE A 155 -29.37 31.61 3.94
C ILE A 155 -28.79 33.03 3.69
N ALA A 156 -29.47 33.86 2.91
CA ALA A 156 -29.04 35.26 2.71
C ALA A 156 -29.03 36.10 4.00
N THR A 157 -29.71 35.69 5.06
CA THR A 157 -29.70 36.35 6.37
C THR A 157 -28.69 35.78 7.34
N THR A 158 -28.00 34.69 7.00
CA THR A 158 -27.06 33.99 7.87
C THR A 158 -25.65 34.55 7.74
N LEU A 159 -24.84 34.34 8.80
CA LEU A 159 -23.43 34.64 8.85
C LEU A 159 -22.63 33.34 9.06
N ASP A 160 -21.41 33.32 8.51
CA ASP A 160 -20.52 32.13 8.61
C ASP A 160 -19.09 32.54 9.00
N VAL A 161 -18.35 31.56 9.53
CA VAL A 161 -16.95 31.70 9.92
C VAL A 161 -16.18 30.43 9.59
N GLY A 162 -14.91 30.55 9.28
CA GLY A 162 -14.02 29.39 9.05
C GLY A 162 -13.26 29.42 7.74
N PHE A 163 -12.11 28.76 7.73
CA PHE A 163 -11.19 28.67 6.58
C PHE A 163 -11.46 27.47 5.65
N SER A 164 -12.61 26.85 5.79
CA SER A 164 -12.92 25.56 5.15
C SER A 164 -13.02 25.66 3.62
N GLY A 165 -13.56 26.74 3.07
CA GLY A 165 -13.61 26.99 1.63
C GLY A 165 -12.20 27.06 1.01
N GLY A 166 -11.29 27.81 1.61
CA GLY A 166 -9.90 27.90 1.19
C GLY A 166 -9.16 26.56 1.31
N THR A 167 -9.44 25.81 2.37
CA THR A 167 -8.90 24.45 2.56
C THR A 167 -9.32 23.50 1.44
N LEU A 168 -10.61 23.53 1.07
CA LEU A 168 -11.16 22.72 -0.03
C LEU A 168 -10.59 23.16 -1.39
N ALA A 169 -10.43 24.45 -1.62
CA ALA A 169 -9.79 24.94 -2.83
C ALA A 169 -8.32 24.46 -2.93
N ALA A 170 -7.56 24.54 -1.82
CA ALA A 170 -6.18 24.09 -1.78
C ALA A 170 -6.03 22.59 -2.08
N ILE A 171 -6.83 21.73 -1.45
CA ILE A 171 -6.78 20.29 -1.69
C ILE A 171 -7.30 19.92 -3.10
N ALA A 172 -8.28 20.64 -3.62
CA ALA A 172 -8.78 20.46 -4.99
C ALA A 172 -7.69 20.75 -6.02
N VAL A 173 -6.94 21.85 -5.87
CA VAL A 173 -5.80 22.18 -6.74
C VAL A 173 -4.67 21.17 -6.54
N ALA A 174 -4.31 20.84 -5.29
CA ALA A 174 -3.27 19.85 -5.01
C ALA A 174 -3.59 18.48 -5.60
N SER A 175 -4.88 18.14 -5.79
CA SER A 175 -5.29 16.90 -6.47
C SER A 175 -4.70 16.77 -7.88
N ALA A 176 -4.42 17.87 -8.56
CA ALA A 176 -3.87 17.88 -9.92
C ALA A 176 -2.42 17.34 -9.98
N THR A 177 -1.68 17.37 -8.88
CA THR A 177 -0.30 16.83 -8.78
C THR A 177 -0.28 15.32 -8.58
N LEU A 178 -1.42 14.71 -8.23
CA LEU A 178 -1.51 13.29 -7.94
C LEU A 178 -1.57 12.46 -9.23
N ARG A 179 -1.07 11.22 -9.14
CA ARG A 179 -1.24 10.21 -10.19
C ARG A 179 -2.72 9.90 -10.42
N ALA A 180 -3.04 9.50 -11.64
CA ALA A 180 -4.41 9.30 -12.10
C ALA A 180 -5.35 8.57 -11.13
N PRO A 181 -5.01 7.41 -10.51
CA PRO A 181 -5.91 6.72 -9.58
C PRO A 181 -6.24 7.54 -8.34
N TRP A 182 -5.25 8.16 -7.72
CA TRP A 182 -5.42 8.94 -6.50
C TRP A 182 -6.10 10.28 -6.76
N ARG A 183 -5.80 10.89 -7.92
CA ARG A 183 -6.46 12.12 -8.38
C ARG A 183 -7.96 11.92 -8.54
N LEU A 184 -8.38 10.83 -9.22
CA LEU A 184 -9.80 10.52 -9.41
C LEU A 184 -10.51 10.28 -8.07
N ARG A 185 -9.90 9.47 -7.21
CA ARG A 185 -10.45 9.13 -5.87
C ARG A 185 -10.64 10.37 -4.99
N LEU A 186 -9.63 11.23 -4.94
CA LEU A 186 -9.71 12.45 -4.14
C LEU A 186 -10.76 13.41 -4.69
N ARG A 187 -10.78 13.66 -6.00
CA ARG A 187 -11.77 14.54 -6.63
C ARG A 187 -13.18 14.02 -6.49
N ALA A 188 -13.40 12.73 -6.70
CA ALA A 188 -14.70 12.10 -6.47
C ALA A 188 -15.16 12.28 -5.01
N GLY A 189 -14.29 12.01 -4.03
CA GLY A 189 -14.60 12.21 -2.61
C GLY A 189 -14.95 13.67 -2.27
N LEU A 190 -14.23 14.64 -2.83
CA LEU A 190 -14.51 16.06 -2.63
C LEU A 190 -15.86 16.49 -3.25
N CYS A 191 -16.13 16.08 -4.48
CA CYS A 191 -17.41 16.36 -5.15
C CYS A 191 -18.59 15.75 -4.41
N VAL A 192 -18.39 14.52 -3.95
CA VAL A 192 -19.38 13.79 -3.17
C VAL A 192 -19.66 14.52 -1.84
N TYR A 193 -18.62 14.89 -1.09
CA TYR A 193 -18.75 15.63 0.17
C TYR A 193 -19.55 16.93 -0.04
N ALA A 194 -19.14 17.77 -0.99
CA ALA A 194 -19.80 19.04 -1.22
C ALA A 194 -21.22 18.89 -1.77
N GLY A 195 -21.44 17.88 -2.62
CA GLY A 195 -22.77 17.59 -3.15
C GLY A 195 -23.78 17.18 -2.07
N VAL A 196 -23.36 16.30 -1.15
CA VAL A 196 -24.21 15.90 -0.01
C VAL A 196 -24.44 17.05 0.93
N ALA A 197 -23.37 17.76 1.32
CA ALA A 197 -23.49 18.87 2.25
C ALA A 197 -24.45 19.94 1.73
N ILE A 198 -24.32 20.36 0.48
CA ILE A 198 -25.22 21.39 -0.09
C ILE A 198 -26.65 20.89 -0.26
N VAL A 199 -26.87 19.64 -0.62
CA VAL A 199 -28.23 19.11 -0.89
C VAL A 199 -29.02 18.90 0.41
N TYR A 200 -28.38 18.33 1.44
CA TYR A 200 -29.06 17.85 2.64
C TYR A 200 -28.91 18.75 3.86
N VAL A 201 -27.77 19.46 3.99
CA VAL A 201 -27.54 20.40 5.11
C VAL A 201 -27.78 21.83 4.66
N GLY A 202 -27.22 22.24 3.55
CA GLY A 202 -27.55 23.48 2.84
C GLY A 202 -27.22 24.78 3.58
N THR A 203 -26.19 24.80 4.45
CA THR A 203 -25.73 26.00 5.14
C THR A 203 -24.95 26.94 4.22
N LEU A 204 -24.69 28.18 4.68
CA LEU A 204 -23.81 29.12 3.97
C LEU A 204 -22.39 28.52 3.78
N ALA A 205 -21.88 27.82 4.79
CA ALA A 205 -20.62 27.10 4.69
C ALA A 205 -20.61 26.08 3.55
N ASP A 206 -21.68 25.30 3.40
CA ASP A 206 -21.80 24.27 2.34
C ASP A 206 -21.88 24.90 0.95
N LEU A 207 -22.51 26.04 0.83
CA LEU A 207 -22.53 26.82 -0.40
C LEU A 207 -21.13 27.34 -0.77
N VAL A 208 -20.37 27.81 0.21
CA VAL A 208 -18.96 28.22 0.03
C VAL A 208 -18.10 27.00 -0.36
N HIS A 209 -18.30 25.84 0.26
CA HIS A 209 -17.60 24.60 -0.09
C HIS A 209 -17.87 24.17 -1.54
N PHE A 210 -19.12 24.25 -1.96
CA PHE A 210 -19.54 23.94 -3.33
C PHE A 210 -18.82 24.86 -4.34
N PHE A 211 -18.88 26.18 -4.15
CA PHE A 211 -18.21 27.12 -5.04
C PHE A 211 -16.69 26.99 -5.00
N ALA A 212 -16.09 26.68 -3.84
CA ALA A 212 -14.66 26.43 -3.75
C ALA A 212 -14.22 25.28 -4.68
N LEU A 213 -14.98 24.19 -4.76
CA LEU A 213 -14.69 23.07 -5.66
C LEU A 213 -15.00 23.37 -7.12
N VAL A 214 -16.15 24.01 -7.40
CA VAL A 214 -16.55 24.39 -8.77
C VAL A 214 -15.50 25.29 -9.42
N LEU A 215 -14.94 26.24 -8.66
CA LEU A 215 -13.90 27.15 -9.15
C LEU A 215 -12.52 26.50 -9.20
N ALA A 216 -12.13 25.72 -8.17
CA ALA A 216 -10.77 25.21 -8.04
C ALA A 216 -10.49 23.99 -8.92
N LEU A 217 -11.44 23.05 -9.11
CA LEU A 217 -11.19 21.80 -9.85
C LEU A 217 -10.86 22.01 -11.33
N PRO A 218 -11.57 22.89 -12.09
CA PRO A 218 -11.22 23.15 -13.48
C PRO A 218 -9.87 23.87 -13.64
N LEU A 219 -9.55 24.77 -12.71
CA LEU A 219 -8.32 25.56 -12.73
C LEU A 219 -7.13 24.82 -12.12
N GLY A 220 -7.36 23.65 -11.51
CA GLY A 220 -6.37 22.92 -10.73
C GLY A 220 -5.05 22.69 -11.43
N HIS A 221 -5.07 22.29 -12.72
CA HIS A 221 -3.84 22.07 -13.50
C HIS A 221 -3.03 23.35 -13.75
N ARG A 222 -3.72 24.47 -14.03
CA ARG A 222 -3.07 25.77 -14.26
C ARG A 222 -2.43 26.29 -12.98
N LEU A 223 -3.18 26.27 -11.87
CA LEU A 223 -2.72 26.76 -10.57
C LEU A 223 -1.63 25.88 -9.96
N ALA A 224 -1.70 24.56 -10.16
CA ALA A 224 -0.64 23.62 -9.76
C ALA A 224 0.61 23.72 -10.64
N GLY A 225 0.53 24.29 -11.84
CA GLY A 225 1.62 24.33 -12.81
C GLY A 225 1.96 22.94 -13.39
N THR A 226 0.96 22.06 -13.50
CA THR A 226 1.10 20.74 -14.08
C THR A 226 0.58 20.70 -15.51
N ALA A 227 1.22 19.90 -16.38
CA ALA A 227 0.70 19.67 -17.73
C ALA A 227 -0.69 19.04 -17.65
N ARG A 228 -1.59 19.48 -18.52
CA ARG A 228 -2.90 18.87 -18.66
C ARG A 228 -2.72 17.47 -19.24
N LEU A 229 -2.94 16.43 -18.44
CA LEU A 229 -2.92 15.06 -18.93
C LEU A 229 -4.16 14.87 -19.81
N THR A 230 -3.96 14.82 -21.13
CA THR A 230 -5.01 14.74 -22.15
C THR A 230 -5.56 13.33 -22.34
N GLU A 231 -4.92 12.31 -21.80
CA GLU A 231 -5.42 10.95 -21.93
C GLU A 231 -6.62 10.69 -21.01
N PRO A 232 -7.78 10.30 -21.58
CA PRO A 232 -8.93 9.88 -20.79
C PRO A 232 -8.55 8.59 -20.05
N VAL A 233 -8.41 8.70 -18.74
CA VAL A 233 -8.16 7.54 -17.87
C VAL A 233 -9.43 6.69 -17.84
N ARG A 234 -9.43 5.57 -18.54
CA ARG A 234 -10.52 4.58 -18.43
C ARG A 234 -10.47 3.99 -17.02
N PRO A 235 -11.59 4.02 -16.27
CA PRO A 235 -11.63 3.46 -14.94
C PRO A 235 -11.28 1.96 -14.96
N SER A 236 -10.38 1.54 -14.11
CA SER A 236 -10.05 0.13 -13.94
C SER A 236 -11.23 -0.62 -13.29
N VAL A 237 -11.27 -1.94 -13.40
CA VAL A 237 -12.26 -2.80 -12.73
C VAL A 237 -12.38 -2.47 -11.24
N ARG A 238 -11.26 -2.13 -10.59
CA ARG A 238 -11.24 -1.72 -9.19
C ARG A 238 -11.87 -0.35 -8.97
N GLU A 239 -11.63 0.60 -9.84
CA GLU A 239 -12.21 1.94 -9.74
C GLU A 239 -13.72 1.91 -9.91
N TRP A 240 -14.23 1.11 -10.85
CA TRP A 240 -15.66 0.85 -10.96
C TRP A 240 -16.26 0.27 -9.67
N ARG A 241 -15.60 -0.70 -9.05
CA ARG A 241 -16.02 -1.24 -7.74
C ARG A 241 -16.01 -0.19 -6.64
N LEU A 242 -14.98 0.66 -6.60
CA LEU A 242 -14.85 1.72 -5.61
C LEU A 242 -15.87 2.83 -5.82
N LEU A 243 -16.16 3.21 -7.07
CA LEU A 243 -17.18 4.20 -7.39
C LEU A 243 -18.58 3.71 -6.95
N ALA A 244 -18.97 2.50 -7.31
CA ALA A 244 -20.21 1.90 -6.87
C ALA A 244 -20.31 1.74 -5.34
N CYS A 245 -19.20 1.38 -4.67
CA CYS A 245 -19.19 1.37 -3.20
C CYS A 245 -19.32 2.78 -2.62
N ALA A 246 -18.68 3.76 -3.22
CA ALA A 246 -18.71 5.14 -2.74
C ALA A 246 -20.09 5.76 -2.91
N GLY A 247 -20.76 5.51 -4.04
CA GLY A 247 -22.12 5.99 -4.28
C GLY A 247 -23.11 5.41 -3.26
N LEU A 248 -23.12 4.08 -3.09
CA LEU A 248 -24.01 3.44 -2.11
C LEU A 248 -23.68 3.85 -0.66
N LEU A 249 -22.41 3.99 -0.32
CA LEU A 249 -21.98 4.49 1.00
C LEU A 249 -22.45 5.93 1.23
N LEU A 250 -22.33 6.75 0.20
CA LEU A 250 -22.76 8.13 0.21
C LEU A 250 -24.24 8.27 0.52
N LEU A 251 -25.10 7.57 -0.24
CA LEU A 251 -26.54 7.56 -0.01
C LEU A 251 -26.87 7.13 1.42
N THR A 252 -26.20 6.07 1.90
CA THR A 252 -26.39 5.60 3.29
C THR A 252 -25.93 6.61 4.34
N VAL A 253 -24.82 7.31 4.10
CA VAL A 253 -24.32 8.35 5.00
C VAL A 253 -25.23 9.58 4.98
N ALA A 254 -25.77 9.94 3.81
CA ALA A 254 -26.71 11.04 3.70
C ALA A 254 -27.96 10.81 4.57
N GLU A 255 -28.53 9.61 4.57
CA GLU A 255 -29.65 9.25 5.46
C GLU A 255 -29.31 9.38 6.94
N VAL A 256 -28.10 8.92 7.34
CA VAL A 256 -27.64 9.07 8.72
C VAL A 256 -27.44 10.54 9.08
N VAL A 257 -26.92 11.35 8.17
CA VAL A 257 -26.70 12.79 8.40
C VAL A 257 -28.03 13.51 8.53
N MET A 258 -29.01 13.25 7.65
CA MET A 258 -30.36 13.82 7.75
C MET A 258 -31.02 13.54 9.09
N TRP A 259 -30.84 12.31 9.59
CA TRP A 259 -31.39 11.93 10.90
C TRP A 259 -30.67 12.59 12.10
N LEU A 260 -29.32 12.75 12.03
CA LEU A 260 -28.54 13.33 13.11
C LEU A 260 -28.60 14.85 13.14
N VAL A 261 -28.68 15.48 11.99
CA VAL A 261 -28.60 16.94 11.79
C VAL A 261 -29.69 17.34 10.78
N PRO A 262 -30.95 17.33 11.23
CA PRO A 262 -32.02 17.82 10.35
C PRO A 262 -31.77 19.29 9.99
N GLY A 263 -31.97 19.65 8.73
CA GLY A 263 -31.70 20.98 8.21
C GLY A 263 -32.61 21.32 7.04
N ASP A 264 -32.70 22.61 6.73
CA ASP A 264 -33.45 23.11 5.56
C ASP A 264 -32.52 23.27 4.37
N GLY A 265 -32.40 22.23 3.57
CA GLY A 265 -31.61 22.24 2.34
C GLY A 265 -32.31 22.99 1.19
N PRO A 266 -31.61 23.20 0.07
CA PRO A 266 -32.13 23.92 -1.10
C PRO A 266 -33.41 23.29 -1.71
N PHE A 267 -33.68 22.04 -1.40
CA PHE A 267 -34.82 21.29 -1.93
C PHE A 267 -35.90 21.00 -0.88
N GLY A 268 -35.80 21.57 0.30
CA GLY A 268 -36.74 21.42 1.40
C GLY A 268 -36.16 20.83 2.66
N PRO A 269 -36.97 20.73 3.71
CA PRO A 269 -36.52 20.24 5.00
C PRO A 269 -36.18 18.74 4.95
N SER A 270 -35.03 18.39 5.53
CA SER A 270 -34.54 17.01 5.50
C SER A 270 -35.27 16.07 6.45
N ASP A 271 -35.93 16.61 7.48
CA ASP A 271 -36.75 15.84 8.45
C ASP A 271 -38.01 15.24 7.79
N ALA A 272 -38.58 15.88 6.76
CA ALA A 272 -39.70 15.37 6.02
C ALA A 272 -39.44 14.05 5.26
N VAL A 273 -38.18 13.74 5.02
CA VAL A 273 -37.76 12.55 4.21
C VAL A 273 -36.87 11.61 5.02
N SER A 274 -36.39 12.04 6.21
CA SER A 274 -35.45 11.28 7.03
C SER A 274 -36.04 9.97 7.54
N LEU A 275 -35.20 8.91 7.55
CA LEU A 275 -35.56 7.60 8.10
C LEU A 275 -35.57 7.64 9.63
N SER A 276 -36.42 6.83 10.23
CA SER A 276 -36.39 6.59 11.68
C SER A 276 -35.11 5.83 12.09
N ALA A 277 -34.74 5.93 13.37
CA ALA A 277 -33.58 5.20 13.94
C ALA A 277 -33.62 3.68 13.66
N ARG A 278 -34.83 3.10 13.68
CA ARG A 278 -35.04 1.68 13.37
C ARG A 278 -34.74 1.37 11.91
N GLU A 279 -35.18 2.19 10.99
CA GLU A 279 -34.96 2.02 9.55
C GLU A 279 -33.47 2.21 9.20
N ILE A 280 -32.80 3.19 9.81
CA ILE A 280 -31.35 3.40 9.68
C ILE A 280 -30.58 2.16 10.16
N LEU A 281 -30.97 1.57 11.28
CA LEU A 281 -30.35 0.35 11.77
C LEU A 281 -30.52 -0.81 10.78
N ILE A 282 -31.74 -1.01 10.26
CA ILE A 282 -32.05 -2.05 9.25
C ILE A 282 -31.23 -1.80 8.00
N MET A 283 -31.20 -0.56 7.50
CA MET A 283 -30.40 -0.17 6.36
C MET A 283 -28.90 -0.46 6.57
N GLY A 284 -28.36 -0.12 7.73
CA GLY A 284 -26.97 -0.42 8.08
C GLY A 284 -26.65 -1.91 8.05
N VAL A 285 -27.53 -2.74 8.61
CA VAL A 285 -27.39 -4.21 8.61
C VAL A 285 -27.42 -4.78 7.20
N LEU A 286 -28.19 -4.20 6.30
CA LEU A 286 -28.26 -4.63 4.89
C LEU A 286 -27.10 -4.09 4.06
N VAL A 287 -26.76 -2.81 4.20
CA VAL A 287 -25.79 -2.13 3.33
C VAL A 287 -24.35 -2.50 3.67
N VAL A 288 -24.00 -2.68 4.94
CA VAL A 288 -22.61 -3.03 5.34
C VAL A 288 -22.10 -4.33 4.69
N PRO A 289 -22.85 -5.45 4.70
CA PRO A 289 -22.47 -6.65 3.94
C PRO A 289 -22.43 -6.43 2.44
N MET A 290 -23.34 -5.60 1.90
CA MET A 290 -23.37 -5.27 0.47
C MET A 290 -22.13 -4.50 0.06
N LEU A 291 -21.74 -3.45 0.79
CA LEU A 291 -20.50 -2.67 0.55
C LEU A 291 -19.26 -3.57 0.58
N ASN A 292 -19.17 -4.47 1.58
CA ASN A 292 -18.07 -5.43 1.66
C ASN A 292 -18.08 -6.41 0.48
N GLY A 293 -19.25 -6.82 0.01
CA GLY A 293 -19.42 -7.66 -1.17
C GLY A 293 -19.08 -6.95 -2.48
N LEU A 294 -19.56 -5.72 -2.67
CA LEU A 294 -19.26 -4.87 -3.83
C LEU A 294 -17.76 -4.59 -3.94
N ARG A 295 -17.11 -4.19 -2.84
CA ARG A 295 -15.65 -3.99 -2.80
C ARG A 295 -14.87 -5.23 -3.25
N ARG A 296 -15.39 -6.43 -2.99
CA ARG A 296 -14.81 -7.71 -3.41
C ARG A 296 -15.21 -8.11 -4.83
N GLY A 297 -16.06 -7.35 -5.50
CA GLY A 297 -16.58 -7.66 -6.83
C GLY A 297 -17.63 -8.78 -6.85
N SER A 298 -18.33 -9.03 -5.74
CA SER A 298 -19.34 -10.10 -5.63
C SER A 298 -20.56 -9.83 -6.51
N ARG A 299 -20.89 -10.78 -7.38
CA ARG A 299 -22.09 -10.71 -8.23
C ARG A 299 -23.39 -10.76 -7.41
N VAL A 300 -23.37 -11.42 -6.27
CA VAL A 300 -24.55 -11.48 -5.36
C VAL A 300 -24.79 -10.12 -4.72
N ALA A 301 -23.75 -9.50 -4.16
CA ALA A 301 -23.88 -8.17 -3.55
C ALA A 301 -24.30 -7.12 -4.59
N TRP A 302 -23.77 -7.19 -5.81
CA TRP A 302 -24.17 -6.32 -6.90
C TRP A 302 -25.66 -6.46 -7.24
N ARG A 303 -26.20 -7.70 -7.33
CA ARG A 303 -27.62 -7.92 -7.55
C ARG A 303 -28.51 -7.34 -6.45
N TRP A 304 -28.08 -7.48 -5.19
CA TRP A 304 -28.79 -6.89 -4.06
C TRP A 304 -28.73 -5.35 -4.10
N ALA A 305 -27.59 -4.76 -4.45
CA ALA A 305 -27.47 -3.31 -4.60
C ALA A 305 -28.33 -2.77 -5.73
N VAL A 306 -28.34 -3.42 -6.89
CA VAL A 306 -29.24 -3.09 -8.00
C VAL A 306 -30.70 -3.23 -7.56
N GLY A 307 -31.07 -4.31 -6.86
CA GLY A 307 -32.42 -4.50 -6.34
C GLY A 307 -32.87 -3.39 -5.39
N LEU A 308 -31.96 -2.94 -4.50
CA LEU A 308 -32.23 -1.83 -3.58
C LEU A 308 -32.43 -0.51 -4.33
N CYS A 309 -31.57 -0.20 -5.32
CA CYS A 309 -31.74 1.00 -6.14
C CYS A 309 -33.04 0.95 -6.99
N VAL A 310 -33.35 -0.21 -7.56
CA VAL A 310 -34.64 -0.39 -8.32
C VAL A 310 -35.84 -0.18 -7.38
N PHE A 311 -35.77 -0.71 -6.16
CA PHE A 311 -36.82 -0.47 -5.16
C PHE A 311 -36.96 1.01 -4.84
N ALA A 312 -35.87 1.74 -4.55
CA ALA A 312 -35.90 3.17 -4.28
C ALA A 312 -36.49 3.94 -5.47
N VAL A 313 -36.03 3.69 -6.69
CA VAL A 313 -36.52 4.36 -7.90
C VAL A 313 -37.98 4.03 -8.16
N SER A 314 -38.46 2.82 -7.84
CA SER A 314 -39.88 2.47 -8.02
C SER A 314 -40.82 3.29 -7.14
N GLN A 315 -40.35 3.81 -6.00
CA GLN A 315 -41.13 4.71 -5.15
C GLN A 315 -41.52 6.01 -5.90
N VAL A 316 -40.64 6.49 -6.80
CA VAL A 316 -40.98 7.67 -7.65
C VAL A 316 -42.21 7.41 -8.50
N LEU A 317 -42.29 6.24 -9.13
CA LEU A 317 -43.44 5.87 -9.94
C LEU A 317 -44.73 5.79 -9.12
N LEU A 318 -44.60 5.20 -7.91
CA LEU A 318 -45.74 5.09 -6.98
C LEU A 318 -46.24 6.48 -6.55
N VAL A 319 -45.31 7.33 -6.03
CA VAL A 319 -45.65 8.70 -5.58
C VAL A 319 -46.18 9.54 -6.75
N SER A 320 -45.53 9.49 -7.91
CA SER A 320 -46.00 10.21 -9.10
C SER A 320 -47.41 9.75 -9.53
N GLY A 321 -47.71 8.44 -9.45
CA GLY A 321 -49.00 7.88 -9.70
C GLY A 321 -50.06 8.39 -8.70
N VAL A 322 -49.74 8.39 -7.40
CA VAL A 322 -50.62 8.92 -6.35
C VAL A 322 -50.88 10.41 -6.57
N LEU A 323 -49.86 11.21 -6.88
CA LEU A 323 -49.99 12.64 -7.18
C LEU A 323 -50.88 12.89 -8.42
N ALA A 324 -50.71 12.07 -9.47
CA ALA A 324 -51.56 12.16 -10.67
C ALA A 324 -53.03 11.87 -10.35
N VAL A 325 -53.29 10.84 -9.55
CA VAL A 325 -54.66 10.51 -9.08
C VAL A 325 -55.21 11.61 -8.18
N ALA A 326 -54.44 12.09 -7.20
CA ALA A 326 -54.84 13.18 -6.30
C ALA A 326 -55.22 14.45 -7.10
N LYS A 327 -54.45 14.79 -8.13
CA LYS A 327 -54.74 15.90 -9.03
C LYS A 327 -56.01 15.67 -9.84
N LEU A 328 -56.26 14.43 -10.30
CA LEU A 328 -57.47 14.08 -11.04
C LEU A 328 -58.74 14.17 -10.17
N VAL A 329 -58.60 13.72 -8.90
CA VAL A 329 -59.72 13.74 -7.91
C VAL A 329 -59.84 15.11 -7.23
N ARG A 330 -58.96 16.07 -7.55
CA ARG A 330 -58.91 17.41 -6.94
C ARG A 330 -58.76 17.41 -5.41
N THR A 331 -58.06 16.43 -4.84
CA THR A 331 -57.76 16.41 -3.42
C THR A 331 -56.51 17.26 -3.15
N GLU A 332 -56.54 18.01 -2.03
CA GLU A 332 -55.36 18.70 -1.55
C GLU A 332 -54.32 17.66 -1.07
N TYR A 333 -53.07 17.87 -1.38
CA TYR A 333 -51.97 17.04 -0.90
C TYR A 333 -50.86 17.93 -0.33
N ASP A 334 -50.24 17.43 0.68
CA ASP A 334 -49.08 18.06 1.28
C ASP A 334 -47.88 17.96 0.34
N SER A 335 -47.36 19.13 -0.07
CA SER A 335 -46.19 19.23 -0.95
C SER A 335 -44.86 19.32 -0.17
N HIS A 336 -44.93 19.34 1.17
CA HIS A 336 -43.72 19.38 1.98
C HIS A 336 -42.80 18.19 1.71
N GLY A 337 -41.51 18.45 1.44
CA GLY A 337 -40.50 17.43 1.18
C GLY A 337 -40.53 16.76 -0.19
N LEU A 338 -41.54 17.01 -1.06
CA LEU A 338 -41.62 16.36 -2.39
C LEU A 338 -40.41 16.68 -3.27
N SER A 339 -39.89 17.90 -3.25
CA SER A 339 -38.73 18.28 -4.06
C SER A 339 -37.48 17.55 -3.60
N LEU A 340 -37.25 17.42 -2.30
CA LEU A 340 -36.12 16.67 -1.72
C LEU A 340 -36.29 15.17 -2.02
N PHE A 341 -37.52 14.61 -1.92
CA PHE A 341 -37.78 13.23 -2.27
C PHE A 341 -37.43 12.93 -3.74
N PHE A 342 -37.74 13.80 -4.68
CA PHE A 342 -37.36 13.58 -6.09
C PHE A 342 -35.88 13.71 -6.31
N VAL A 343 -35.19 14.63 -5.63
CA VAL A 343 -33.72 14.79 -5.72
C VAL A 343 -33.03 13.60 -5.10
N ASP A 344 -33.46 13.11 -3.96
CA ASP A 344 -32.90 11.89 -3.35
C ASP A 344 -33.03 10.69 -4.28
N ASN A 345 -34.23 10.48 -4.84
CA ASN A 345 -34.43 9.40 -5.79
C ASN A 345 -33.67 9.58 -7.11
N LEU A 346 -33.36 10.80 -7.53
CA LEU A 346 -32.43 11.05 -8.63
C LEU A 346 -31.03 10.54 -8.31
N LEU A 347 -30.55 10.72 -7.08
CA LEU A 347 -29.25 10.19 -6.65
C LEU A 347 -29.24 8.65 -6.63
N TRP A 348 -30.34 8.01 -6.17
CA TRP A 348 -30.51 6.56 -6.28
C TRP A 348 -30.54 6.09 -7.75
N THR A 349 -31.12 6.89 -8.65
CA THR A 349 -31.13 6.61 -10.10
C THR A 349 -29.71 6.70 -10.68
N VAL A 350 -28.94 7.70 -10.30
CA VAL A 350 -27.54 7.84 -10.71
C VAL A 350 -26.71 6.64 -10.23
N GLU A 351 -26.91 6.21 -8.98
CA GLU A 351 -26.24 5.01 -8.46
C GLU A 351 -26.65 3.75 -9.22
N LEU A 352 -27.92 3.59 -9.56
CA LEU A 352 -28.40 2.49 -10.38
C LEU A 352 -27.72 2.45 -11.75
N VAL A 353 -27.63 3.58 -12.44
CA VAL A 353 -26.94 3.71 -13.72
C VAL A 353 -25.46 3.36 -13.56
N LEU A 354 -24.81 3.84 -12.51
CA LEU A 354 -23.42 3.52 -12.19
C LEU A 354 -23.22 2.01 -11.97
N LEU A 355 -24.10 1.36 -11.20
CA LEU A 355 -24.05 -0.08 -10.94
C LEU A 355 -24.25 -0.90 -12.24
N ILE A 356 -25.13 -0.47 -13.12
CA ILE A 356 -25.36 -1.11 -14.43
C ILE A 356 -24.13 -0.93 -15.32
N ALA A 357 -23.59 0.27 -15.44
CA ALA A 357 -22.37 0.55 -16.20
C ALA A 357 -21.16 -0.25 -15.66
N ALA A 358 -21.08 -0.39 -14.34
CA ALA A 358 -20.03 -1.15 -13.66
C ALA A 358 -20.25 -2.67 -13.63
N SER A 359 -21.31 -3.21 -14.24
CA SER A 359 -21.72 -4.63 -14.16
C SER A 359 -20.58 -5.60 -14.50
N GLY A 360 -19.74 -5.25 -15.47
CA GLY A 360 -18.55 -6.00 -15.86
C GLY A 360 -17.49 -6.14 -14.75
N ALA A 361 -17.51 -5.28 -13.72
CA ALA A 361 -16.59 -5.34 -12.59
C ALA A 361 -17.05 -6.34 -11.50
N PHE A 362 -18.30 -6.82 -11.53
CA PHE A 362 -18.88 -7.68 -10.50
C PHE A 362 -19.06 -9.12 -10.98
N ARG A 363 -17.95 -9.78 -11.31
CA ARG A 363 -17.94 -11.15 -11.87
C ARG A 363 -17.65 -12.23 -10.86
N VAL A 364 -17.25 -11.88 -9.62
CA VAL A 364 -16.84 -12.85 -8.60
C VAL A 364 -18.02 -13.72 -8.18
N PRO A 365 -17.93 -15.05 -8.39
CA PRO A 365 -19.01 -15.97 -8.06
C PRO A 365 -19.16 -16.17 -6.55
N SER A 366 -20.26 -16.80 -6.14
CA SER A 366 -20.51 -17.13 -4.73
C SER A 366 -19.37 -17.97 -4.13
N ARG A 367 -19.18 -17.89 -2.79
CA ARG A 367 -18.12 -18.61 -2.07
C ARG A 367 -18.11 -20.12 -2.36
N ARG A 368 -19.28 -20.76 -2.50
CA ARG A 368 -19.40 -22.21 -2.82
C ARG A 368 -18.86 -22.50 -4.22
N ARG A 369 -19.27 -21.74 -5.24
CA ARG A 369 -18.82 -21.92 -6.63
C ARG A 369 -17.33 -21.62 -6.78
N ARG A 370 -16.83 -20.58 -6.08
CA ARG A 370 -15.42 -20.21 -6.05
C ARG A 370 -14.55 -21.32 -5.44
N ARG A 371 -15.00 -21.95 -4.33
CA ARG A 371 -14.28 -23.11 -3.74
C ARG A 371 -14.20 -24.27 -4.71
N LYS A 372 -15.25 -24.54 -5.48
CA LYS A 372 -15.26 -25.62 -6.48
C LYS A 372 -14.29 -25.33 -7.64
N LEU A 373 -14.27 -24.10 -8.15
CA LEU A 373 -13.37 -23.66 -9.23
C LEU A 373 -11.88 -23.71 -8.82
N LEU A 374 -11.58 -23.48 -7.54
CA LEU A 374 -10.21 -23.41 -7.03
C LEU A 374 -9.70 -24.75 -6.44
N ARG A 375 -10.51 -25.81 -6.41
CA ARG A 375 -10.13 -27.12 -5.88
C ARG A 375 -9.60 -28.13 -6.92
N GLY A 376 -9.71 -27.84 -8.20
CA GLY A 376 -9.34 -28.73 -9.30
C GLY A 376 -8.19 -28.18 -10.13
N GLY A 377 -7.09 -27.75 -9.51
CA GLY A 377 -5.90 -27.33 -10.25
C GLY A 377 -5.00 -28.52 -10.59
N PRO A 378 -4.13 -28.39 -11.60
CA PRO A 378 -3.09 -29.36 -11.92
C PRO A 378 -2.18 -29.60 -10.72
N ASP A 379 -1.56 -30.77 -10.67
CA ASP A 379 -0.64 -31.13 -9.61
C ASP A 379 0.81 -30.69 -9.88
N GLY A 380 1.70 -30.88 -8.92
CA GLY A 380 3.10 -30.50 -9.06
C GLY A 380 3.88 -31.30 -10.11
N SER A 381 3.34 -32.42 -10.59
CA SER A 381 3.99 -33.25 -11.63
C SER A 381 4.01 -32.54 -12.98
N LEU A 382 2.89 -31.91 -13.37
CA LEU A 382 2.82 -31.08 -14.58
C LEU A 382 3.76 -29.86 -14.47
N ALA A 383 3.82 -29.22 -13.30
CA ALA A 383 4.73 -28.08 -13.09
C ALA A 383 6.20 -28.47 -13.29
N ARG A 384 6.62 -29.63 -12.75
CA ARG A 384 7.98 -30.15 -12.96
C ARG A 384 8.28 -30.46 -14.43
N LEU A 385 7.33 -31.05 -15.13
CA LEU A 385 7.47 -31.37 -16.57
C LEU A 385 7.62 -30.08 -17.39
N LEU A 386 6.76 -29.10 -17.18
CA LEU A 386 6.81 -27.83 -17.89
C LEU A 386 8.06 -27.01 -17.54
N LEU A 387 8.51 -27.06 -16.27
CA LEU A 387 9.76 -26.42 -15.84
C LEU A 387 10.98 -27.06 -16.53
N GLY A 388 11.05 -28.38 -16.59
CA GLY A 388 12.11 -29.07 -17.33
C GLY A 388 12.13 -28.68 -18.80
N ARG A 389 10.95 -28.57 -19.44
CA ARG A 389 10.83 -28.26 -20.87
C ARG A 389 11.18 -26.80 -21.19
N ASN A 390 10.64 -25.85 -20.42
CA ASN A 390 10.71 -24.43 -20.74
C ASN A 390 11.90 -23.72 -20.07
N GLY A 391 12.48 -24.32 -19.01
CA GLY A 391 13.43 -23.63 -18.15
C GLY A 391 12.76 -22.67 -17.18
N GLY A 392 13.56 -21.98 -16.38
CA GLY A 392 13.07 -21.01 -15.40
C GLY A 392 14.18 -20.15 -14.78
N SER A 393 13.80 -19.30 -13.86
CA SER A 393 14.72 -18.48 -13.06
C SER A 393 15.33 -19.28 -11.89
N THR A 394 16.22 -18.65 -11.15
CA THR A 394 16.92 -19.25 -10.01
C THR A 394 16.00 -19.76 -8.91
N ILE A 395 14.78 -19.23 -8.79
CA ILE A 395 13.80 -19.70 -7.80
C ILE A 395 12.70 -20.60 -8.36
N SER A 396 12.76 -20.91 -9.66
CA SER A 396 11.67 -21.64 -10.32
C SER A 396 11.47 -23.05 -9.81
N TRP A 397 12.49 -23.72 -9.24
CA TRP A 397 12.30 -25.01 -8.59
C TRP A 397 11.36 -24.94 -7.38
N MET A 398 11.38 -23.83 -6.62
CA MET A 398 10.49 -23.59 -5.48
C MET A 398 9.01 -23.54 -5.90
N THR A 399 8.73 -23.29 -7.18
CA THR A 399 7.36 -23.33 -7.71
C THR A 399 6.75 -24.74 -7.67
N THR A 400 7.58 -25.79 -7.66
CA THR A 400 7.14 -27.19 -7.64
C THR A 400 6.78 -27.71 -6.25
N TRP A 401 6.97 -26.91 -5.20
CA TRP A 401 6.71 -27.31 -3.83
C TRP A 401 5.19 -27.47 -3.55
N PRO A 402 4.81 -28.41 -2.67
CA PRO A 402 3.40 -28.84 -2.50
C PRO A 402 2.48 -27.75 -1.93
N GLN A 403 3.04 -26.69 -1.33
CA GLN A 403 2.25 -25.60 -0.78
C GLN A 403 1.67 -24.68 -1.85
N ASN A 404 2.14 -24.78 -3.10
CA ASN A 404 1.72 -23.94 -4.21
C ASN A 404 0.46 -24.47 -4.89
N ALA A 405 -0.38 -23.56 -5.35
CA ALA A 405 -1.42 -23.83 -6.33
C ALA A 405 -0.91 -23.42 -7.72
N TYR A 406 -1.42 -24.04 -8.75
CA TYR A 406 -0.97 -23.79 -10.12
C TYR A 406 -2.09 -23.18 -10.96
N PHE A 407 -1.72 -22.17 -11.73
CA PHE A 407 -2.49 -21.67 -12.85
C PHE A 407 -1.79 -22.11 -14.13
N VAL A 408 -2.47 -22.85 -14.98
CA VAL A 408 -1.99 -23.23 -16.32
C VAL A 408 -2.72 -22.35 -17.32
N ALA A 409 -1.98 -21.71 -18.21
CA ALA A 409 -2.55 -20.87 -19.25
C ALA A 409 -3.26 -21.72 -20.32
N SER A 410 -4.09 -21.10 -21.14
CA SER A 410 -4.88 -21.78 -22.18
C SER A 410 -4.03 -22.47 -23.25
N ASP A 411 -2.75 -22.07 -23.38
CA ASP A 411 -1.76 -22.72 -24.25
C ASP A 411 -1.34 -24.13 -23.77
N GLY A 412 -1.69 -24.50 -22.54
CA GLY A 412 -1.30 -25.77 -21.90
C GLY A 412 0.20 -25.94 -21.67
N ALA A 413 1.01 -24.96 -22.08
CA ALA A 413 2.47 -24.99 -22.05
C ALA A 413 3.09 -24.02 -21.04
N SER A 414 2.29 -23.09 -20.52
CA SER A 414 2.71 -22.06 -19.57
C SER A 414 2.02 -22.25 -18.23
N TYR A 415 2.75 -22.02 -17.13
CA TYR A 415 2.13 -21.98 -15.80
C TYR A 415 2.70 -20.88 -14.90
N LEU A 416 1.90 -20.48 -13.89
CA LEU A 416 2.35 -19.74 -12.73
C LEU A 416 1.98 -20.52 -11.46
N ALA A 417 2.97 -20.73 -10.58
CA ALA A 417 2.70 -21.23 -9.23
C ALA A 417 2.37 -20.06 -8.32
N TYR A 418 1.37 -20.20 -7.48
CA TYR A 418 0.95 -19.12 -6.60
C TYR A 418 0.41 -19.62 -5.26
N GLN A 419 0.53 -18.78 -4.24
CA GLN A 419 -0.12 -18.99 -2.94
C GLN A 419 -1.22 -17.96 -2.70
N ARG A 420 -2.21 -18.32 -1.88
CA ARG A 420 -3.38 -17.48 -1.59
C ARG A 420 -3.42 -17.08 -0.13
N HIS A 421 -3.06 -15.83 0.18
CA HIS A 421 -3.08 -15.28 1.52
C HIS A 421 -3.82 -13.93 1.55
N ALA A 422 -4.60 -13.67 2.57
CA ALA A 422 -5.35 -12.39 2.75
C ALA A 422 -6.13 -11.90 1.52
N GLY A 423 -6.55 -12.81 0.61
CA GLY A 423 -7.24 -12.46 -0.63
C GLY A 423 -6.32 -11.92 -1.74
N VAL A 424 -5.03 -12.18 -1.63
CA VAL A 424 -4.01 -11.95 -2.65
C VAL A 424 -3.60 -13.30 -3.25
N ALA A 425 -3.38 -13.36 -4.55
CA ALA A 425 -2.70 -14.43 -5.25
C ALA A 425 -1.26 -13.99 -5.49
N ILE A 426 -0.33 -14.57 -4.76
CA ILE A 426 1.09 -14.27 -4.86
C ILE A 426 1.72 -15.28 -5.81
N ALA A 427 1.94 -14.91 -7.07
CA ALA A 427 2.71 -15.73 -8.00
C ALA A 427 4.19 -15.70 -7.60
N LEU A 428 4.84 -16.85 -7.67
CA LEU A 428 6.23 -17.03 -7.24
C LEU A 428 7.15 -17.02 -8.46
N GLY A 429 8.05 -16.05 -8.51
CA GLY A 429 9.02 -15.93 -9.59
C GLY A 429 8.42 -15.58 -10.93
N ASP A 430 9.13 -15.94 -11.97
CA ASP A 430 8.71 -15.75 -13.35
C ASP A 430 7.66 -16.78 -13.79
N PRO A 431 6.77 -16.43 -14.74
CA PRO A 431 5.98 -17.43 -15.42
C PRO A 431 6.91 -18.47 -16.08
N VAL A 432 6.64 -19.73 -15.85
CA VAL A 432 7.30 -20.81 -16.58
C VAL A 432 6.54 -21.00 -17.89
N ALA A 433 7.14 -20.54 -19.00
CA ALA A 433 6.46 -20.43 -20.27
C ALA A 433 7.46 -20.60 -21.44
N PRO A 434 7.01 -21.05 -22.61
CA PRO A 434 7.80 -20.95 -23.83
C PRO A 434 8.21 -19.50 -24.12
N CYS A 435 9.28 -19.33 -24.88
CA CYS A 435 9.76 -18.01 -25.25
C CYS A 435 8.65 -17.17 -25.90
N GLY A 436 8.44 -15.94 -25.41
CA GLY A 436 7.40 -15.03 -25.90
C GLY A 436 6.01 -15.19 -25.27
N SER A 437 5.70 -16.30 -24.55
CA SER A 437 4.37 -16.59 -24.01
C SER A 437 4.12 -16.00 -22.62
N ALA A 438 5.11 -15.41 -21.97
CA ALA A 438 5.00 -14.87 -20.59
C ALA A 438 3.91 -13.79 -20.45
N ALA A 439 3.77 -12.89 -21.44
CA ALA A 439 2.74 -11.85 -21.46
C ALA A 439 1.32 -12.43 -21.50
N HIS A 440 1.11 -13.48 -22.30
CA HIS A 440 -0.16 -14.20 -22.40
C HIS A 440 -0.51 -14.85 -21.07
N ALA A 441 0.41 -15.63 -20.50
CA ALA A 441 0.21 -16.32 -19.21
C ALA A 441 -0.10 -15.34 -18.06
N LEU A 442 0.62 -14.21 -18.00
CA LEU A 442 0.38 -13.15 -17.00
C LEU A 442 -0.98 -12.48 -17.18
N THR A 443 -1.42 -12.26 -18.42
CA THR A 443 -2.73 -11.67 -18.72
C THR A 443 -3.86 -12.60 -18.26
N GLU A 444 -3.80 -13.86 -18.60
CA GLU A 444 -4.80 -14.84 -18.19
C GLU A 444 -4.79 -15.09 -16.66
N PHE A 445 -3.60 -15.13 -16.04
CA PHE A 445 -3.48 -15.22 -14.59
C PHE A 445 -4.14 -14.03 -13.90
N ARG A 446 -3.91 -12.81 -14.41
CA ARG A 446 -4.60 -11.61 -13.92
C ARG A 446 -6.11 -11.78 -14.00
N GLU A 447 -6.63 -12.21 -15.16
CA GLU A 447 -8.07 -12.39 -15.36
C GLU A 447 -8.67 -13.44 -14.43
N MET A 448 -7.99 -14.56 -14.24
CA MET A 448 -8.37 -15.58 -13.26
C MET A 448 -8.44 -15.00 -11.84
N CYS A 449 -7.46 -14.21 -11.44
CA CYS A 449 -7.45 -13.54 -10.13
C CYS A 449 -8.61 -12.56 -9.99
N GLU A 450 -8.82 -11.69 -10.97
CA GLU A 450 -9.89 -10.68 -10.96
C GLU A 450 -11.28 -11.34 -10.92
N ASN A 451 -11.48 -12.39 -11.70
CA ASN A 451 -12.72 -13.18 -11.71
C ASN A 451 -12.93 -13.97 -10.40
N SER A 452 -11.85 -14.29 -9.69
CA SER A 452 -11.91 -14.96 -8.39
C SER A 452 -11.92 -14.00 -7.20
N GLY A 453 -11.85 -12.68 -7.42
CA GLY A 453 -11.79 -11.65 -6.38
C GLY A 453 -10.48 -11.67 -5.58
N LEU A 454 -9.41 -12.11 -6.21
CA LEU A 454 -8.06 -12.08 -5.69
C LEU A 454 -7.31 -10.87 -6.27
N VAL A 455 -6.39 -10.33 -5.49
CA VAL A 455 -5.44 -9.32 -5.96
C VAL A 455 -4.24 -10.05 -6.53
N PRO A 456 -3.90 -9.91 -7.83
CA PRO A 456 -2.72 -10.52 -8.40
C PRO A 456 -1.46 -9.75 -8.02
N CYS A 457 -0.39 -10.45 -7.68
CA CYS A 457 0.97 -9.92 -7.64
C CYS A 457 1.97 -11.02 -8.03
N VAL A 458 3.14 -10.60 -8.53
CA VAL A 458 4.25 -11.50 -8.85
C VAL A 458 5.42 -11.12 -7.93
N PHE A 459 5.90 -12.06 -7.13
CA PHE A 459 6.96 -11.85 -6.15
C PHE A 459 8.26 -12.49 -6.62
N SER A 460 9.37 -11.80 -6.44
CA SER A 460 10.72 -12.20 -6.90
C SER A 460 10.81 -12.42 -8.42
N ALA A 461 10.13 -11.57 -9.19
CA ALA A 461 10.23 -11.56 -10.66
C ALA A 461 11.59 -11.03 -11.11
N THR A 462 12.16 -11.60 -12.16
CA THR A 462 13.36 -11.07 -12.82
C THR A 462 13.09 -9.76 -13.55
N ALA A 463 14.15 -9.09 -14.01
CA ALA A 463 14.04 -7.87 -14.82
C ALA A 463 13.26 -8.11 -16.12
N ALA A 464 13.36 -9.28 -16.72
CA ALA A 464 12.62 -9.66 -17.92
C ALA A 464 11.10 -9.68 -17.66
N THR A 465 10.65 -10.38 -16.62
CA THR A 465 9.24 -10.41 -16.23
C THR A 465 8.75 -9.04 -15.75
N ALA A 466 9.60 -8.25 -15.06
CA ALA A 466 9.27 -6.88 -14.71
C ALA A 466 9.06 -5.98 -15.94
N GLY A 467 9.82 -6.21 -17.03
CA GLY A 467 9.61 -5.58 -18.32
C GLY A 467 8.24 -5.90 -18.92
N VAL A 468 7.91 -7.18 -19.04
CA VAL A 468 6.61 -7.66 -19.54
C VAL A 468 5.45 -7.11 -18.70
N THR A 469 5.54 -7.17 -17.37
CA THR A 469 4.48 -6.64 -16.50
C THR A 469 4.31 -5.13 -16.63
N ARG A 470 5.40 -4.38 -16.90
CA ARG A 470 5.33 -2.93 -17.16
C ARG A 470 4.55 -2.62 -18.44
N GLU A 471 4.80 -3.37 -19.51
CA GLU A 471 4.05 -3.25 -20.78
C GLU A 471 2.56 -3.57 -20.58
N LEU A 472 2.24 -4.51 -19.69
CA LEU A 472 0.87 -4.81 -19.27
C LEU A 472 0.27 -3.79 -18.29
N GLY A 473 0.96 -2.67 -18.01
CA GLY A 473 0.50 -1.59 -17.13
C GLY A 473 0.59 -1.89 -15.63
N TRP A 474 1.42 -2.86 -15.21
CA TRP A 474 1.69 -3.10 -13.80
C TRP A 474 2.79 -2.18 -13.29
N GLN A 475 2.79 -1.96 -11.99
CA GLN A 475 3.87 -1.28 -11.29
C GLN A 475 4.83 -2.32 -10.69
N HIS A 476 6.05 -1.93 -10.44
CA HIS A 476 7.05 -2.80 -9.84
C HIS A 476 7.91 -2.04 -8.82
N VAL A 477 8.39 -2.77 -7.84
CA VAL A 477 9.34 -2.30 -6.84
C VAL A 477 10.39 -3.39 -6.62
N GLN A 478 11.66 -3.01 -6.54
CA GLN A 478 12.74 -3.95 -6.23
C GLN A 478 12.58 -4.42 -4.78
N VAL A 479 12.58 -5.74 -4.58
CA VAL A 479 12.40 -6.37 -3.26
C VAL A 479 13.61 -7.16 -2.78
N ALA A 480 14.49 -7.56 -3.70
CA ALA A 480 15.71 -8.30 -3.38
C ALA A 480 16.75 -8.12 -4.49
N GLU A 481 17.94 -8.63 -4.23
CA GLU A 481 18.98 -8.86 -5.23
C GLU A 481 19.36 -10.34 -5.20
N ASP A 482 19.29 -11.00 -6.33
CA ASP A 482 19.88 -12.35 -6.51
C ASP A 482 21.39 -12.23 -6.64
N THR A 483 22.10 -13.17 -6.05
CA THR A 483 23.56 -13.16 -5.97
C THR A 483 24.11 -14.39 -6.71
N LEU A 484 24.65 -14.18 -7.91
CA LEU A 484 25.09 -15.27 -8.79
C LEU A 484 26.62 -15.32 -8.84
N VAL A 485 27.15 -16.52 -8.73
CA VAL A 485 28.57 -16.81 -8.92
C VAL A 485 28.72 -17.61 -10.22
N ASP A 486 29.42 -17.04 -11.18
CA ASP A 486 29.71 -17.74 -12.45
C ASP A 486 30.82 -18.78 -12.20
N LEU A 487 30.63 -20.00 -12.68
CA LEU A 487 31.51 -21.13 -12.40
C LEU A 487 32.52 -21.45 -13.51
N GLU A 488 32.28 -21.02 -14.73
CA GLU A 488 33.02 -21.42 -15.92
C GLU A 488 34.54 -21.29 -15.77
N ASN A 489 35.01 -20.17 -15.17
CA ASN A 489 36.44 -19.93 -14.91
C ASN A 489 36.69 -19.63 -13.43
N LEU A 490 35.93 -20.25 -12.54
CA LEU A 490 36.04 -19.97 -11.12
C LEU A 490 37.32 -20.53 -10.54
N GLU A 491 38.19 -19.63 -10.12
CA GLU A 491 39.40 -19.96 -9.34
C GLU A 491 39.44 -19.07 -8.11
N PHE A 492 39.66 -19.68 -6.94
CA PHE A 492 39.79 -18.94 -5.69
C PHE A 492 41.20 -18.38 -5.51
N ARG A 493 41.67 -17.53 -6.47
CA ARG A 493 43.02 -16.93 -6.45
C ARG A 493 42.96 -15.43 -6.15
N GLY A 494 44.08 -14.89 -5.63
CA GLY A 494 44.20 -13.46 -5.33
C GLY A 494 43.64 -13.04 -3.96
N LYS A 495 43.80 -11.75 -3.62
CA LYS A 495 43.47 -11.18 -2.29
C LYS A 495 41.98 -11.22 -2.00
N ALA A 496 41.14 -11.03 -3.02
CA ALA A 496 39.68 -11.03 -2.90
C ALA A 496 39.11 -12.37 -2.38
N TRP A 497 39.81 -13.48 -2.63
CA TRP A 497 39.42 -14.82 -2.24
C TRP A 497 40.12 -15.33 -0.96
N GLN A 498 40.75 -14.45 -0.21
CA GLN A 498 41.57 -14.86 0.96
C GLN A 498 40.74 -15.61 2.00
N ASP A 499 39.53 -15.13 2.32
CA ASP A 499 38.66 -15.76 3.33
C ASP A 499 38.25 -17.17 2.89
N VAL A 500 37.87 -17.33 1.62
CA VAL A 500 37.46 -18.61 1.03
C VAL A 500 38.62 -19.61 1.03
N ARG A 501 39.82 -19.19 0.59
CA ARG A 501 40.98 -20.07 0.61
C ARG A 501 41.39 -20.47 2.02
N SER A 502 41.32 -19.52 2.97
CA SER A 502 41.62 -19.81 4.38
C SER A 502 40.64 -20.86 4.94
N ALA A 503 39.38 -20.80 4.57
CA ALA A 503 38.37 -21.79 4.95
C ALA A 503 38.68 -23.17 4.38
N LEU A 504 39.00 -23.26 3.07
CA LEU A 504 39.36 -24.51 2.40
C LEU A 504 40.63 -25.13 3.02
N ASN A 505 41.69 -24.33 3.25
CA ASN A 505 42.96 -24.79 3.85
C ASN A 505 42.75 -25.25 5.30
N LYS A 506 41.94 -24.52 6.07
CA LYS A 506 41.64 -24.90 7.45
C LYS A 506 40.85 -26.20 7.51
N ALA A 507 39.84 -26.39 6.64
CA ALA A 507 39.04 -27.61 6.56
C ALA A 507 39.97 -28.83 6.29
N ARG A 508 40.89 -28.68 5.33
CA ARG A 508 41.88 -29.74 5.04
C ARG A 508 42.76 -30.07 6.26
N LYS A 509 43.21 -29.02 6.98
CA LYS A 509 44.05 -29.21 8.19
C LYS A 509 43.26 -29.88 9.32
N ASP A 510 42.00 -29.53 9.48
CA ASP A 510 41.12 -30.01 10.56
C ASP A 510 40.43 -31.34 10.17
N GLY A 511 40.76 -31.94 9.00
CA GLY A 511 40.21 -33.22 8.54
C GLY A 511 38.73 -33.19 8.19
N ILE A 512 38.19 -32.03 7.78
CA ILE A 512 36.81 -31.88 7.39
C ILE A 512 36.65 -32.29 5.92
N GLU A 513 35.80 -33.29 5.69
CA GLU A 513 35.47 -33.81 4.34
C GLU A 513 34.22 -33.12 3.78
N PHE A 514 34.25 -32.79 2.48
CA PHE A 514 33.08 -32.31 1.76
C PHE A 514 32.47 -33.46 0.95
N ARG A 515 31.16 -33.64 1.05
CA ARG A 515 30.38 -34.58 0.19
C ARG A 515 29.20 -33.86 -0.43
N LEU A 516 29.08 -33.95 -1.77
CA LEU A 516 27.90 -33.49 -2.51
C LEU A 516 27.03 -34.69 -2.82
N VAL A 517 25.85 -34.76 -2.18
CA VAL A 517 25.02 -35.97 -2.16
C VAL A 517 23.55 -35.68 -2.46
N ARG A 518 22.77 -36.71 -2.73
CA ARG A 518 21.32 -36.68 -2.58
C ARG A 518 20.99 -37.15 -1.17
N LEU A 519 20.35 -36.31 -0.39
CA LEU A 519 20.12 -36.58 1.03
C LEU A 519 19.23 -37.80 1.26
N ALA A 520 18.23 -38.03 0.39
CA ALA A 520 17.34 -39.19 0.46
C ALA A 520 18.07 -40.50 0.37
N GLU A 521 19.20 -40.58 -0.35
CA GLU A 521 20.01 -41.78 -0.60
C GLU A 521 21.04 -42.03 0.53
N GLN A 522 21.16 -41.08 1.50
CA GLN A 522 22.15 -41.21 2.57
C GLN A 522 21.68 -42.12 3.71
N PRO A 523 22.63 -42.74 4.45
CA PRO A 523 22.30 -43.53 5.63
C PRO A 523 21.40 -42.80 6.64
N PRO A 524 20.52 -43.49 7.38
CA PRO A 524 19.65 -42.90 8.38
C PRO A 524 20.38 -42.02 9.38
N ALA A 525 21.58 -42.42 9.82
CA ALA A 525 22.40 -41.69 10.76
C ALA A 525 22.80 -40.29 10.25
N ILE A 526 23.10 -40.12 8.97
CA ILE A 526 23.40 -38.81 8.36
C ILE A 526 22.11 -37.99 8.24
N ARG A 527 21.02 -38.57 7.82
CA ARG A 527 19.73 -37.88 7.69
C ARG A 527 19.23 -37.35 9.03
N GLU A 528 19.35 -38.12 10.10
CA GLU A 528 18.98 -37.69 11.45
C GLU A 528 19.89 -36.57 11.98
N GLN A 529 21.20 -36.62 11.73
CA GLN A 529 22.08 -35.52 12.08
C GLN A 529 21.72 -34.21 11.35
N VAL A 530 21.38 -34.28 10.07
CA VAL A 530 20.92 -33.11 9.28
C VAL A 530 19.61 -32.55 9.84
N ARG A 531 18.66 -33.45 10.23
CA ARG A 531 17.38 -33.03 10.84
C ARG A 531 17.61 -32.36 12.18
N ALA A 532 18.36 -32.99 13.08
CA ALA A 532 18.67 -32.43 14.40
C ALA A 532 19.36 -31.07 14.30
N LEU A 533 20.32 -30.92 13.38
CA LEU A 533 21.02 -29.67 13.15
C LEU A 533 20.06 -28.56 12.66
N SER A 534 19.08 -28.89 11.84
CA SER A 534 18.08 -27.92 11.38
C SER A 534 17.11 -27.53 12.50
N GLU A 535 16.66 -28.49 13.31
CA GLU A 535 15.77 -28.24 14.46
C GLU A 535 16.43 -27.36 15.51
N GLU A 536 17.71 -27.62 15.85
CA GLU A 536 18.51 -26.81 16.76
C GLU A 536 18.59 -25.37 16.25
N TRP A 537 18.92 -25.20 14.97
CA TRP A 537 19.04 -23.86 14.37
C TRP A 537 17.73 -23.08 14.37
N VAL A 538 16.59 -23.73 14.13
CA VAL A 538 15.25 -23.13 14.19
C VAL A 538 14.88 -22.76 15.62
N GLY A 539 15.18 -23.64 16.59
CA GLY A 539 14.92 -23.42 18.02
C GLY A 539 15.60 -22.17 18.56
N ASP A 540 16.85 -21.94 18.19
CA ASP A 540 17.65 -20.78 18.58
C ASP A 540 17.06 -19.44 18.11
N LYS A 541 16.32 -19.44 17.01
CA LYS A 541 15.73 -18.22 16.44
C LYS A 541 14.46 -17.76 17.15
N GLY A 542 13.78 -18.63 17.91
CA GLY A 542 12.55 -18.30 18.62
C GLY A 542 11.36 -17.90 17.74
N LEU A 543 11.42 -18.24 16.45
CA LEU A 543 10.38 -18.06 15.44
C LEU A 543 10.14 -19.40 14.72
N PRO A 544 8.90 -19.67 14.26
CA PRO A 544 8.67 -20.84 13.43
C PRO A 544 9.52 -20.79 12.15
N GLU A 545 9.83 -21.96 11.60
CA GLU A 545 10.55 -22.05 10.33
C GLU A 545 9.79 -21.30 9.25
N MET A 546 10.49 -20.49 8.48
CA MET A 546 9.89 -19.72 7.39
C MET A 546 9.73 -20.61 6.17
N GLY A 547 8.58 -20.47 5.50
CA GLY A 547 8.30 -21.15 4.25
C GLY A 547 8.34 -20.22 3.03
N PHE A 548 7.54 -20.54 2.02
CA PHE A 548 7.33 -19.81 0.76
C PHE A 548 8.52 -19.85 -0.18
N THR A 549 9.56 -19.03 0.00
CA THR A 549 10.81 -19.03 -0.78
C THR A 549 12.00 -19.51 0.04
N LEU A 550 11.73 -20.19 1.12
CA LEU A 550 12.74 -20.78 1.99
C LEU A 550 12.34 -22.24 2.25
N GLY A 551 13.19 -23.15 1.86
CA GLY A 551 13.00 -24.58 2.11
C GLY A 551 13.52 -25.01 3.48
N GLY A 552 13.19 -26.23 3.81
CA GLY A 552 13.64 -26.94 4.99
C GLY A 552 14.29 -28.28 4.64
N VAL A 553 14.38 -29.15 5.65
CA VAL A 553 14.91 -30.51 5.44
C VAL A 553 14.00 -31.33 4.51
N ALA A 554 12.69 -31.08 4.54
CA ALA A 554 11.74 -31.79 3.67
C ALA A 554 12.01 -31.53 2.19
N GLU A 555 12.28 -30.28 1.81
CA GLU A 555 12.63 -29.88 0.46
C GLU A 555 14.04 -30.38 0.07
N ALA A 556 14.97 -30.44 1.02
CA ALA A 556 16.31 -31.00 0.81
C ALA A 556 16.31 -32.53 0.57
N MET A 557 15.23 -33.24 0.95
CA MET A 557 15.03 -34.66 0.67
C MET A 557 14.54 -34.94 -0.76
N ASP A 558 14.20 -33.92 -1.55
CA ASP A 558 13.80 -34.11 -2.95
C ASP A 558 14.97 -34.74 -3.74
N PRO A 559 14.72 -35.82 -4.53
CA PRO A 559 15.77 -36.51 -5.30
C PRO A 559 16.51 -35.61 -6.31
N ALA A 560 15.88 -34.52 -6.77
CA ALA A 560 16.51 -33.57 -7.68
C ALA A 560 17.43 -32.56 -6.95
N THR A 561 17.30 -32.43 -5.63
CA THR A 561 18.09 -31.52 -4.81
C THR A 561 19.47 -32.12 -4.48
N ARG A 562 20.52 -31.29 -4.53
CA ARG A 562 21.85 -31.67 -4.06
C ARG A 562 22.08 -31.11 -2.66
N VAL A 563 22.74 -31.87 -1.81
CA VAL A 563 23.11 -31.46 -0.45
C VAL A 563 24.62 -31.55 -0.27
N GLY A 564 25.26 -30.42 0.06
CA GLY A 564 26.64 -30.37 0.46
C GLY A 564 26.75 -30.60 1.97
N LEU A 565 27.51 -31.63 2.38
CA LEU A 565 27.77 -32.00 3.77
C LEU A 565 29.22 -31.69 4.12
N ALA A 566 29.46 -31.08 5.29
CA ALA A 566 30.78 -30.99 5.91
C ALA A 566 30.83 -32.00 7.06
N ILE A 567 31.68 -33.01 6.96
CA ILE A 567 31.75 -34.13 7.89
C ILE A 567 33.14 -34.15 8.48
N ASP A 568 33.27 -34.27 9.80
CA ASP A 568 34.55 -34.41 10.45
C ASP A 568 35.07 -35.86 10.47
N ALA A 569 36.27 -36.06 10.96
CA ALA A 569 36.91 -37.37 11.05
C ALA A 569 36.14 -38.38 11.93
N THR A 570 35.24 -37.93 12.78
CA THR A 570 34.40 -38.77 13.65
C THR A 570 33.09 -39.18 12.98
N GLY A 571 32.81 -38.68 11.76
CA GLY A 571 31.53 -38.90 11.06
C GLY A 571 30.41 -37.92 11.48
N THR A 572 30.75 -36.85 12.20
CA THR A 572 29.79 -35.84 12.65
C THR A 572 29.60 -34.78 11.58
N VAL A 573 28.30 -34.47 11.27
CA VAL A 573 27.95 -33.40 10.33
C VAL A 573 28.12 -32.04 11.03
N CYS A 574 29.12 -31.26 10.61
CA CYS A 574 29.43 -29.92 11.12
C CYS A 574 28.52 -28.85 10.54
N GLY A 575 27.97 -29.08 9.33
CA GLY A 575 27.06 -28.20 8.64
C GLY A 575 26.63 -28.78 7.30
N PHE A 576 25.57 -28.19 6.74
CA PHE A 576 25.08 -28.57 5.41
C PHE A 576 24.50 -27.39 4.64
N THR A 577 24.48 -27.54 3.32
CA THR A 577 23.83 -26.64 2.36
C THR A 577 22.97 -27.44 1.40
N SER A 578 21.77 -26.93 1.02
CA SER A 578 20.97 -27.54 -0.03
C SER A 578 20.97 -26.68 -1.29
N TRP A 579 20.92 -27.36 -2.46
CA TRP A 579 21.07 -26.75 -3.77
C TRP A 579 19.93 -27.23 -4.67
N LEU A 580 19.10 -26.29 -5.12
CA LEU A 580 17.97 -26.55 -5.99
C LEU A 580 18.37 -26.41 -7.45
N PRO A 581 17.91 -27.30 -8.36
CA PRO A 581 18.30 -27.22 -9.76
C PRO A 581 17.64 -26.05 -10.49
N VAL A 582 18.42 -25.38 -11.34
CA VAL A 582 17.92 -24.34 -12.26
C VAL A 582 17.93 -24.89 -13.67
N HIS A 583 16.74 -25.13 -14.21
CA HIS A 583 16.57 -25.64 -15.57
C HIS A 583 16.69 -24.52 -16.60
N THR A 584 17.43 -24.78 -17.68
CA THR A 584 17.63 -23.82 -18.80
C THR A 584 16.78 -24.14 -20.03
N GLY A 585 15.81 -25.04 -19.89
CA GLY A 585 15.03 -25.61 -20.98
C GLY A 585 15.61 -26.93 -21.50
N SER A 586 14.85 -27.63 -22.35
CA SER A 586 15.23 -28.96 -22.91
C SER A 586 15.68 -30.01 -21.88
N GLY A 587 15.21 -29.89 -20.63
CA GLY A 587 15.51 -30.87 -19.56
C GLY A 587 16.88 -30.70 -18.88
N THR A 588 17.73 -29.77 -19.33
CA THR A 588 19.09 -29.61 -18.79
C THR A 588 19.11 -28.70 -17.55
N VAL A 589 19.93 -29.05 -16.56
CA VAL A 589 20.24 -28.23 -15.41
C VAL A 589 21.46 -27.37 -15.74
N GLY A 590 21.29 -26.07 -15.83
CA GLY A 590 22.35 -25.14 -16.17
C GLY A 590 23.00 -24.47 -14.98
N GLY A 591 22.39 -24.54 -13.80
CA GLY A 591 22.89 -23.96 -12.57
C GLY A 591 22.18 -24.48 -11.33
N TRP A 592 22.56 -23.97 -10.18
CA TRP A 592 22.01 -24.40 -8.89
C TRP A 592 21.75 -23.20 -7.98
N THR A 593 20.70 -23.27 -7.19
CA THR A 593 20.34 -22.21 -6.22
C THR A 593 20.50 -22.73 -4.80
N LEU A 594 21.31 -22.04 -4.00
CA LEU A 594 21.44 -22.28 -2.57
C LEU A 594 20.13 -21.95 -1.86
N ASP A 595 19.57 -22.91 -1.14
CA ASP A 595 18.33 -22.73 -0.40
C ASP A 595 18.58 -22.75 1.12
N VAL A 596 18.98 -23.88 1.68
CA VAL A 596 19.22 -24.05 3.11
C VAL A 596 20.71 -23.97 3.44
N MET A 597 21.03 -23.23 4.50
CA MET A 597 22.35 -23.22 5.14
C MET A 597 22.19 -23.43 6.64
N ARG A 598 22.80 -24.48 7.19
CA ARG A 598 22.77 -24.76 8.63
C ARG A 598 24.15 -25.21 9.10
N ARG A 599 24.52 -24.77 10.30
CA ARG A 599 25.80 -25.15 10.93
C ARG A 599 25.64 -25.39 12.42
N ARG A 600 26.49 -26.18 13.00
CA ARG A 600 26.60 -26.30 14.46
C ARG A 600 27.16 -25.02 15.08
N PRO A 601 26.63 -24.53 16.19
CA PRO A 601 27.13 -23.34 16.87
C PRO A 601 28.60 -23.49 17.30
N ASP A 602 28.95 -24.65 17.86
CA ASP A 602 30.26 -24.95 18.45
C ASP A 602 31.21 -25.71 17.50
N GLY A 603 30.79 -25.90 16.23
CA GLY A 603 31.58 -26.63 15.24
C GLY A 603 32.68 -25.82 14.56
N PHE A 604 33.22 -26.38 13.49
CA PHE A 604 34.18 -25.75 12.60
C PHE A 604 33.70 -24.38 12.10
N ARG A 605 34.31 -23.28 12.53
CA ARG A 605 33.78 -21.93 12.32
C ARG A 605 33.63 -21.50 10.86
N PRO A 606 34.57 -21.69 9.92
CA PRO A 606 34.41 -21.30 8.51
C PRO A 606 33.66 -22.34 7.68
N VAL A 607 32.75 -23.12 8.28
CA VAL A 607 32.03 -24.21 7.61
C VAL A 607 31.18 -23.75 6.44
N MET A 608 30.57 -22.54 6.50
CA MET A 608 29.74 -22.05 5.42
C MET A 608 30.56 -21.63 4.19
N GLU A 609 31.68 -20.93 4.41
CA GLU A 609 32.63 -20.61 3.34
C GLU A 609 33.18 -21.88 2.69
N PHE A 610 33.53 -22.87 3.50
CA PHE A 610 33.99 -24.17 3.01
C PHE A 610 32.96 -24.91 2.20
N LEU A 611 31.71 -25.04 2.69
CA LEU A 611 30.63 -25.72 2.05
C LEU A 611 30.28 -25.08 0.69
N ILE A 612 30.12 -23.76 0.66
CA ILE A 612 29.77 -23.05 -0.57
C ILE A 612 30.89 -23.14 -1.60
N ALA A 613 32.15 -22.91 -1.18
CA ALA A 613 33.29 -23.01 -2.09
C ALA A 613 33.46 -24.43 -2.67
N SER A 614 33.35 -25.44 -1.83
CA SER A 614 33.48 -26.84 -2.26
C SER A 614 32.29 -27.24 -3.18
N ALA A 615 31.07 -26.76 -2.89
CA ALA A 615 29.92 -26.98 -3.74
C ALA A 615 30.08 -26.30 -5.11
N CYS A 616 30.59 -25.06 -5.14
CA CYS A 616 30.87 -24.36 -6.40
C CYS A 616 31.84 -25.17 -7.30
N LEU A 617 32.89 -25.72 -6.71
CA LEU A 617 33.85 -26.54 -7.47
C LEU A 617 33.23 -27.85 -7.95
N ALA A 618 32.53 -28.58 -7.07
CA ALA A 618 31.93 -29.86 -7.42
C ALA A 618 30.83 -29.68 -8.49
N LEU A 619 29.97 -28.66 -8.36
CA LEU A 619 28.91 -28.38 -9.33
C LEU A 619 29.48 -27.91 -10.67
N ARG A 620 30.58 -27.14 -10.67
CA ARG A 620 31.32 -26.78 -11.88
C ARG A 620 31.82 -28.03 -12.60
N ASP A 621 32.42 -28.95 -11.85
CA ASP A 621 32.97 -30.19 -12.39
C ASP A 621 31.86 -31.11 -12.91
N GLU A 622 30.60 -31.00 -12.41
CA GLU A 622 29.39 -31.59 -12.94
C GLU A 622 28.83 -30.83 -14.16
N GLY A 623 29.42 -29.73 -14.62
CA GLY A 623 29.03 -28.97 -15.80
C GLY A 623 28.04 -27.82 -15.55
N ALA A 624 27.81 -27.41 -14.29
CA ALA A 624 26.99 -26.23 -14.00
C ALA A 624 27.74 -24.94 -14.40
N ARG A 625 27.02 -24.01 -14.99
CA ARG A 625 27.56 -22.71 -15.46
C ARG A 625 27.58 -21.65 -14.38
N PHE A 626 26.66 -21.71 -13.44
CA PHE A 626 26.56 -20.75 -12.34
C PHE A 626 25.91 -21.38 -11.09
N VAL A 627 26.11 -20.72 -9.96
CA VAL A 627 25.28 -20.93 -8.77
C VAL A 627 24.69 -19.62 -8.31
N SER A 628 23.44 -19.63 -7.87
CA SER A 628 22.84 -18.54 -7.13
C SER A 628 23.02 -18.81 -5.61
N LEU A 629 23.50 -17.82 -4.89
CA LEU A 629 23.50 -17.83 -3.43
C LEU A 629 22.17 -17.36 -2.86
N SER A 630 21.11 -17.35 -3.66
CA SER A 630 19.76 -16.84 -3.40
C SER A 630 19.65 -15.33 -3.23
N GLY A 631 18.42 -14.82 -3.29
CA GLY A 631 18.12 -13.42 -3.07
C GLY A 631 18.52 -12.94 -1.68
N ALA A 632 19.08 -11.73 -1.60
CA ALA A 632 19.24 -11.00 -0.36
C ALA A 632 17.99 -10.12 -0.17
N PRO A 633 17.03 -10.49 0.69
CA PRO A 633 15.79 -9.73 0.84
C PRO A 633 16.07 -8.31 1.30
N LEU A 634 15.33 -7.32 0.74
CA LEU A 634 15.33 -5.92 1.14
C LEU A 634 16.70 -5.20 1.01
N VAL A 635 17.65 -5.80 0.33
CA VAL A 635 18.87 -5.13 -0.12
C VAL A 635 18.57 -4.48 -1.47
N ARG A 636 18.91 -3.20 -1.61
CA ARG A 636 18.72 -2.43 -2.85
C ARG A 636 20.02 -1.86 -3.31
N SER A 637 20.25 -1.88 -4.61
CA SER A 637 21.25 -1.02 -5.25
C SER A 637 20.83 0.44 -5.01
N ARG A 638 21.78 1.28 -4.61
CA ARG A 638 21.54 2.73 -4.45
C ARG A 638 21.39 3.39 -5.82
N ASP A 639 20.30 3.13 -6.50
CA ASP A 639 19.94 3.90 -7.67
C ASP A 639 19.36 5.26 -7.26
N THR A 640 19.77 6.28 -7.98
CA THR A 640 19.61 7.71 -7.75
C THR A 640 18.18 8.25 -7.86
N ALA A 641 17.16 7.41 -7.95
CA ALA A 641 15.77 7.84 -7.97
C ALA A 641 15.24 8.18 -6.56
N PRO A 642 14.46 9.26 -6.38
CA PRO A 642 13.91 9.61 -5.07
C PRO A 642 13.03 8.48 -4.53
N ALA A 643 13.31 8.03 -3.29
CA ALA A 643 12.62 6.93 -2.63
C ALA A 643 11.10 7.18 -2.57
N ARG A 644 10.31 6.33 -3.21
CA ARG A 644 8.85 6.35 -3.17
C ARG A 644 8.35 6.00 -1.76
N ALA A 645 7.09 6.32 -1.45
CA ALA A 645 6.48 5.96 -0.15
C ALA A 645 6.56 4.46 0.14
N VAL A 646 6.42 3.63 -0.90
CA VAL A 646 6.55 2.17 -0.85
C VAL A 646 7.94 1.74 -0.42
N ASP A 647 8.97 2.40 -0.93
CA ASP A 647 10.37 2.12 -0.62
C ASP A 647 10.65 2.32 0.87
N ARG A 648 10.08 3.37 1.45
CA ARG A 648 10.19 3.63 2.89
C ARG A 648 9.47 2.58 3.74
N VAL A 649 8.34 2.05 3.27
CA VAL A 649 7.62 0.97 3.96
C VAL A 649 8.43 -0.32 3.91
N LEU A 650 9.00 -0.68 2.76
CA LEU A 650 9.84 -1.87 2.62
C LEU A 650 11.12 -1.76 3.45
N ASP A 651 11.77 -0.59 3.47
CA ASP A 651 12.93 -0.33 4.33
C ASP A 651 12.57 -0.44 5.82
N ALA A 652 11.38 0.01 6.20
CA ALA A 652 10.90 -0.13 7.57
C ALA A 652 10.63 -1.59 7.94
N VAL A 653 10.05 -2.39 7.01
CA VAL A 653 9.86 -3.84 7.19
C VAL A 653 11.21 -4.55 7.27
N GLY A 654 12.17 -4.20 6.40
CA GLY A 654 13.52 -4.73 6.45
C GLY A 654 14.23 -4.47 7.77
N ALA A 655 14.15 -3.23 8.25
CA ALA A 655 14.71 -2.86 9.56
C ALA A 655 14.00 -3.56 10.73
N LEU A 656 12.73 -3.93 10.59
CA LEU A 656 11.99 -4.71 11.58
C LEU A 656 12.44 -6.17 11.63
N MET A 657 12.76 -6.77 10.48
CA MET A 657 13.13 -8.18 10.34
C MET A 657 14.64 -8.42 10.55
N GLU A 658 15.48 -7.39 10.42
CA GLU A 658 16.96 -7.48 10.55
C GLU A 658 17.44 -8.19 11.81
N PRO A 659 16.89 -7.92 13.04
CA PRO A 659 17.37 -8.57 14.25
C PRO A 659 17.17 -10.09 14.28
N TYR A 660 16.25 -10.60 13.50
CA TYR A 660 15.89 -12.01 13.45
C TYR A 660 16.63 -12.79 12.36
N TYR A 661 16.92 -12.12 11.24
CA TYR A 661 17.44 -12.79 10.03
C TYR A 661 18.80 -12.28 9.57
N GLY A 662 19.31 -11.15 10.12
CA GLY A 662 20.65 -10.66 9.83
C GLY A 662 20.90 -10.40 8.33
N PHE A 663 19.95 -9.83 7.60
CA PHE A 663 20.02 -9.63 6.14
C PHE A 663 21.29 -8.89 5.71
N ARG A 664 21.74 -7.90 6.51
CA ARG A 664 22.97 -7.15 6.22
C ARG A 664 24.22 -8.00 6.41
N SER A 665 24.26 -8.83 7.45
CA SER A 665 25.37 -9.75 7.70
C SER A 665 25.43 -10.84 6.63
N LEU A 666 24.25 -11.34 6.19
CA LEU A 666 24.15 -12.31 5.09
C LEU A 666 24.64 -11.72 3.75
N HIS A 667 24.25 -10.46 3.46
CA HIS A 667 24.72 -9.76 2.26
C HIS A 667 26.26 -9.59 2.27
N ALA A 668 26.82 -9.15 3.39
CA ALA A 668 28.30 -9.03 3.55
C ALA A 668 29.00 -10.41 3.43
N PHE A 669 28.37 -11.46 3.96
CA PHE A 669 28.88 -12.83 3.83
C PHE A 669 28.90 -13.29 2.36
N LYS A 670 27.81 -13.12 1.62
CA LYS A 670 27.72 -13.49 0.21
C LYS A 670 28.70 -12.72 -0.68
N ALA A 671 29.03 -11.48 -0.33
CA ALA A 671 30.00 -10.66 -1.05
C ALA A 671 31.42 -11.27 -1.08
N LYS A 672 31.76 -12.18 -0.15
CA LYS A 672 33.05 -12.91 -0.16
C LYS A 672 33.24 -13.78 -1.40
N PHE A 673 32.13 -14.17 -2.07
CA PHE A 673 32.14 -15.01 -3.25
C PHE A 673 32.14 -14.21 -4.56
N GLN A 674 32.38 -12.89 -4.50
CA GLN A 674 32.47 -11.98 -5.64
C GLN A 674 31.31 -12.15 -6.65
N PRO A 675 30.04 -12.21 -6.18
CA PRO A 675 28.92 -12.51 -7.06
C PRO A 675 28.55 -11.32 -7.94
N ARG A 676 28.03 -11.57 -9.14
CA ARG A 676 27.22 -10.61 -9.87
C ARG A 676 25.83 -10.54 -9.24
N ARG A 677 25.18 -9.39 -9.36
CA ARG A 677 23.90 -9.12 -8.71
C ARG A 677 22.82 -8.83 -9.72
N GLU A 678 21.69 -9.45 -9.56
CA GLU A 678 20.54 -9.25 -10.43
C GLU A 678 19.32 -8.79 -9.58
N PRO A 679 18.66 -7.69 -9.94
CA PRO A 679 17.54 -7.18 -9.17
C PRO A 679 16.30 -8.08 -9.32
N LEU A 680 15.62 -8.34 -8.22
CA LEU A 680 14.34 -9.05 -8.17
C LEU A 680 13.23 -8.09 -7.76
N TYR A 681 12.08 -8.22 -8.40
CA TYR A 681 10.98 -7.27 -8.31
C TYR A 681 9.71 -7.90 -7.75
N LEU A 682 8.92 -7.08 -7.06
CA LEU A 682 7.51 -7.30 -6.82
C LEU A 682 6.73 -6.51 -7.87
N ALA A 683 5.98 -7.21 -8.73
CA ALA A 683 5.07 -6.59 -9.67
C ALA A 683 3.63 -6.62 -9.11
N TYR A 684 2.92 -5.48 -9.19
CA TYR A 684 1.58 -5.29 -8.66
C TYR A 684 0.78 -4.28 -9.49
N ARG A 685 -0.55 -4.31 -9.40
CA ARG A 685 -1.42 -3.47 -10.22
C ARG A 685 -1.68 -2.09 -9.65
N ASP A 686 -1.90 -1.99 -8.33
CA ASP A 686 -2.35 -0.75 -7.68
C ASP A 686 -1.60 -0.56 -6.35
N GLU A 687 -1.07 0.64 -6.13
CA GLU A 687 -0.35 0.99 -4.89
C GLU A 687 -1.24 0.82 -3.64
N ALA A 688 -2.54 1.00 -3.77
CA ALA A 688 -3.47 0.80 -2.66
C ALA A 688 -3.65 -0.67 -2.24
N ASP A 689 -3.14 -1.64 -3.03
CA ASP A 689 -3.08 -3.06 -2.65
C ASP A 689 -1.82 -3.42 -1.85
N LEU A 690 -0.81 -2.57 -1.85
CA LEU A 690 0.47 -2.85 -1.20
C LEU A 690 0.38 -3.24 0.28
N PRO A 691 -0.43 -2.57 1.14
CA PRO A 691 -0.60 -3.00 2.51
C PRO A 691 -1.17 -4.43 2.62
N ARG A 692 -2.08 -4.77 1.71
CA ARG A 692 -2.69 -6.11 1.65
C ARG A 692 -1.71 -7.15 1.11
N ILE A 693 -0.91 -6.79 0.10
CA ILE A 693 0.16 -7.62 -0.45
C ILE A 693 1.23 -7.87 0.63
N GLY A 694 1.64 -6.83 1.37
CA GLY A 694 2.59 -6.97 2.48
C GLY A 694 2.09 -7.93 3.57
N LEU A 695 0.80 -7.81 3.97
CA LEU A 695 0.20 -8.76 4.90
C LEU A 695 0.16 -10.19 4.34
N ALA A 696 -0.12 -10.33 3.05
CA ALA A 696 -0.19 -11.63 2.39
C ALA A 696 1.19 -12.29 2.31
N LEU A 697 2.23 -11.53 1.96
CA LEU A 697 3.63 -11.99 1.99
C LEU A 697 4.06 -12.40 3.38
N GLY A 698 3.76 -11.59 4.41
CA GLY A 698 4.05 -11.95 5.79
C GLY A 698 3.41 -13.30 6.20
N ARG A 699 2.18 -13.57 5.76
CA ARG A 699 1.50 -14.85 6.01
C ARG A 699 2.03 -16.00 5.16
N ALA A 700 2.57 -15.73 3.97
CA ALA A 700 3.20 -16.74 3.15
C ALA A 700 4.52 -17.22 3.78
N TYR A 701 5.32 -16.30 4.29
CA TYR A 701 6.58 -16.62 4.97
C TYR A 701 6.38 -17.25 6.36
N LEU A 702 5.46 -16.73 7.16
CA LEU A 702 5.19 -17.20 8.52
C LEU A 702 3.90 -18.04 8.55
N GLN A 703 3.97 -19.23 7.96
CA GLN A 703 2.86 -20.18 7.95
C GLN A 703 2.59 -20.66 9.39
N GLY A 704 1.39 -20.36 9.92
CA GLY A 704 1.00 -20.70 11.29
C GLY A 704 1.10 -19.58 12.33
N ALA A 705 1.76 -18.45 12.02
CA ALA A 705 1.77 -17.30 12.91
C ALA A 705 0.43 -16.55 12.91
N GLY A 706 -0.19 -16.41 14.06
CA GLY A 706 -1.43 -15.65 14.25
C GLY A 706 -1.19 -14.13 14.33
N LEU A 707 -2.27 -13.34 14.23
CA LEU A 707 -2.22 -11.88 14.44
C LEU A 707 -1.58 -11.50 15.80
N LYS A 708 -1.72 -12.37 16.81
CA LYS A 708 -1.11 -12.18 18.14
C LYS A 708 0.42 -12.25 18.09
N ASP A 709 0.99 -13.05 17.20
CA ASP A 709 2.44 -13.20 17.06
C ASP A 709 3.04 -12.01 16.34
N PHE A 710 2.33 -11.46 15.32
CA PHE A 710 2.69 -10.18 14.69
C PHE A 710 2.60 -9.00 15.69
N ALA A 711 1.57 -8.97 16.55
CA ALA A 711 1.44 -7.95 17.59
C ALA A 711 2.55 -8.08 18.65
N LYS A 712 2.94 -9.29 19.05
CA LYS A 712 4.06 -9.54 19.97
C LYS A 712 5.40 -9.08 19.35
N LEU A 713 5.63 -9.32 18.06
CA LEU A 713 6.80 -8.83 17.34
C LEU A 713 6.88 -7.29 17.37
N ALA A 714 5.76 -6.61 17.11
CA ALA A 714 5.67 -5.16 17.14
C ALA A 714 5.91 -4.58 18.56
N LEU A 715 5.36 -5.22 19.59
CA LEU A 715 5.49 -4.81 21.00
C LEU A 715 6.90 -5.06 21.58
N ARG A 716 7.59 -6.15 21.20
CA ARG A 716 8.96 -6.40 21.62
C ARG A 716 9.92 -5.31 21.13
N ARG A 717 9.69 -4.74 19.95
CA ARG A 717 10.47 -3.62 19.44
C ARG A 717 10.40 -2.37 20.32
N GLN A 718 9.25 -2.06 20.93
CA GLN A 718 9.12 -0.91 21.82
C GLN A 718 9.94 -1.07 23.10
N ARG A 719 10.15 -2.30 23.60
CA ARG A 719 10.98 -2.58 24.78
C ARG A 719 12.47 -2.54 24.50
N VAL A 720 12.91 -2.95 23.30
CA VAL A 720 14.35 -2.91 22.91
C VAL A 720 14.81 -1.48 22.58
N VAL A 721 13.93 -0.62 22.11
CA VAL A 721 14.24 0.79 21.82
C VAL A 721 14.07 1.69 23.05
N GLY A 722 13.30 1.26 24.06
CA GLY A 722 13.07 1.99 25.31
C GLY A 722 13.94 1.56 26.51
N GLY A 723 14.62 0.41 26.42
CA GLY A 723 15.50 -0.09 27.48
C GLY A 723 16.96 0.14 27.12
N GLY A 724 17.62 1.06 27.83
CA GLY A 724 19.07 1.25 27.75
C GLY A 724 19.81 -0.06 28.02
N VAL A 725 20.89 -0.26 27.29
CA VAL A 725 21.81 -1.39 27.38
C VAL A 725 22.24 -1.58 28.82
N VAL A 726 21.76 -2.62 29.48
CA VAL A 726 22.37 -3.14 30.71
C VAL A 726 23.61 -3.98 30.29
N VAL A 727 24.76 -3.41 30.44
CA VAL A 727 26.04 -4.12 30.30
C VAL A 727 26.14 -5.05 31.50
N VAL A 728 25.96 -6.35 31.29
CA VAL A 728 26.36 -7.37 32.26
C VAL A 728 27.89 -7.43 32.22
N ARG A 729 28.53 -6.83 33.21
CA ARG A 729 29.93 -7.08 33.51
C ARG A 729 30.05 -8.50 34.06
N SER A 730 30.72 -9.35 33.28
CA SER A 730 31.21 -10.63 33.76
C SER A 730 32.24 -10.34 34.87
N ALA A 731 31.96 -10.81 36.06
CA ALA A 731 32.92 -10.81 37.16
C ALA A 731 33.97 -11.88 36.89
N ALA A 732 35.17 -11.45 36.54
CA ALA A 732 36.35 -12.30 36.54
C ALA A 732 36.76 -12.53 37.99
N GLY A 733 36.64 -13.76 38.46
CA GLY A 733 37.20 -14.22 39.73
C GLY A 733 38.72 -14.36 39.60
N THR A 734 39.41 -13.77 40.54
CA THR A 734 40.86 -13.86 40.76
C THR A 734 41.27 -15.21 41.37
N PRO A 735 42.53 -15.62 41.21
CA PRO A 735 43.00 -16.97 41.48
C PRO A 735 43.46 -17.18 42.93
N ARG A 736 43.37 -18.39 43.38
CA ARG A 736 44.33 -19.02 44.27
C ARG A 736 44.66 -20.41 43.74
#